data_8b077d0735a9a103de09f0ec32a64734
#
_entry.id   8b077d0735a9a103de09f0ec32a64734
#
_cell.length_a   1.000
_cell.length_b   1.000
_cell.length_c   1.000
_cell.angle_alpha   90.00
_cell.angle_beta   90.00
_cell.angle_gamma   90.00
#
_symmetry.space_group_name_H-M   'P 1'
#
loop_
_entity.id
_entity.type
_entity.pdbx_description
1 polymer ?
#
loop_
_entity_poly.entity_id
_entity_poly.type
_entity_poly.pdbx_seq_one_letter_code
_entity_poly.pdbx_strand_id
1 'polypeptide(L)'
;MLEAYNAHVAERAALGIPALPLTKDQTAELIGLLKTPLKGKEAELVDLISYRVPAGVDEAAKVKAEFLAAVAKGTDKSPLISRTKATELLGTMLGGYNIAPLVELLADAECAAAAAEALKKTLLMFDYFNDVQEMAEKGNAHAKAVMQSWADAEWFTSRPAIPESMTLTVFKVTGETNTDDLSPAPDAWSRPDIPLHATVMLKNPRTGIEPDETGVRGPMKQIELLQKKGHQIAYVGDVVGTGSSRKSATNSVLWWTGQNIPFVPNKRFGGVCLGTKIAPIFFNTMEDAGALPIELNVDQMNMGDVIELRPYEGKAFKNGTEIATYSLKSPVILDEVRAGGRIPLIVGRGLTAKARAALGLPASTEFRLPISPPDNKKGFSLAQKMVGRACGLPEGQGVRPGTYCEPHMTTVGSQDTTGPMTRDELKDLACLGFSTDLMMQSFCHTSAYPKPVDIRTHHELPAFMTNRGGVSLRPGDGVIHSWLNRLLLPDTCGTGGDSHTRFPIGISFPAGSGLVAFAAATGVMPLDMPESVLIRFKGNMQPGITLRDLVNAIPLYAIKRGLLTVEKQGKKNIFSGRILEIEGLPDLKVEQAFELSDASAERSAGGCTVHLNKEPIIEYMRSNITLMKWMIANGYEDARTLGRRIKAMEAWIANPQLLKADANADYAEIIEIDINEIKEPILACPNDPDDVKFLSEVSGTKIDEVFIGSCMTNIGHFRAAGKVLEGKTDIPTRLWIAPPTKMDAMVLTEEGYYGILGRTGARMEAPGCSLCMGNQASMRKGATAVSTSTRNFPNRLGIDTNVYLASAELSAVAALLGRIPTMQEYLDQLGSLNAKASEVYRYMNFDKIKSFSDVADTVTV
;
A
#
# COMPACT_ATOMS: atom_id res chain seq x y z
N MET A 1 -21.68 -20.86 22.64
CA MET A 1 -20.55 -20.57 21.78
C MET A 1 -20.16 -21.80 20.92
N LEU A 2 -19.83 -22.96 21.51
CA LEU A 2 -19.21 -24.09 20.81
C LEU A 2 -20.07 -24.64 19.65
N GLU A 3 -21.38 -24.85 19.86
CA GLU A 3 -22.29 -25.32 18.79
C GLU A 3 -22.38 -24.33 17.63
N ALA A 4 -22.51 -23.03 17.93
CA ALA A 4 -22.55 -21.98 16.91
C ALA A 4 -21.23 -21.89 16.13
N TYR A 5 -20.09 -22.02 16.82
CA TYR A 5 -18.80 -22.03 16.15
C TYR A 5 -18.60 -23.27 15.28
N ASN A 6 -19.03 -24.44 15.74
CA ASN A 6 -18.97 -25.69 14.95
C ASN A 6 -19.88 -25.64 13.71
N ALA A 7 -21.04 -25.00 13.82
CA ALA A 7 -21.89 -24.75 12.64
C ALA A 7 -21.18 -23.84 11.64
N HIS A 8 -20.53 -22.77 12.11
CA HIS A 8 -19.70 -21.90 11.28
C HIS A 8 -18.50 -22.63 10.63
N VAL A 9 -17.84 -23.52 11.38
CA VAL A 9 -16.78 -24.39 10.83
C VAL A 9 -17.32 -25.24 9.67
N ALA A 10 -18.49 -25.85 9.82
CA ALA A 10 -19.10 -26.66 8.76
C ALA A 10 -19.50 -25.83 7.52
N GLU A 11 -20.06 -24.63 7.73
CA GLU A 11 -20.39 -23.68 6.65
C GLU A 11 -19.14 -23.31 5.84
N ARG A 12 -18.08 -22.95 6.53
CA ARG A 12 -16.81 -22.56 5.89
C ARG A 12 -16.11 -23.74 5.20
N ALA A 13 -16.18 -24.93 5.78
CA ALA A 13 -15.64 -26.14 5.19
C ALA A 13 -16.32 -26.48 3.86
N ALA A 14 -17.62 -26.21 3.72
CA ALA A 14 -18.33 -26.37 2.46
C ALA A 14 -17.78 -25.46 1.34
N LEU A 15 -17.15 -24.34 1.69
CA LEU A 15 -16.45 -23.46 0.76
C LEU A 15 -14.97 -23.84 0.57
N GLY A 16 -14.49 -24.89 1.24
CA GLY A 16 -13.08 -25.31 1.22
C GLY A 16 -12.13 -24.37 1.97
N ILE A 17 -12.62 -23.58 2.94
CA ILE A 17 -11.85 -22.63 3.70
C ILE A 17 -12.05 -22.79 5.22
N PRO A 18 -11.07 -22.38 6.07
CA PRO A 18 -11.20 -22.49 7.51
C PRO A 18 -12.22 -21.48 8.07
N ALA A 19 -12.74 -21.80 9.25
CA ALA A 19 -13.55 -20.90 10.06
C ALA A 19 -12.81 -19.59 10.33
N LEU A 20 -13.54 -18.50 10.59
CA LEU A 20 -12.95 -17.27 11.09
C LEU A 20 -12.32 -17.48 12.48
N PRO A 21 -11.28 -16.72 12.84
CA PRO A 21 -10.77 -16.71 14.21
C PRO A 21 -11.85 -16.35 15.22
N LEU A 22 -11.65 -16.76 16.47
CA LEU A 22 -12.56 -16.44 17.56
C LEU A 22 -12.58 -14.93 17.85
N THR A 23 -13.77 -14.39 18.07
CA THR A 23 -13.95 -13.02 18.53
C THR A 23 -13.61 -12.88 20.02
N LYS A 24 -13.54 -11.63 20.52
CA LYS A 24 -13.39 -11.32 21.95
C LYS A 24 -14.42 -12.06 22.82
N ASP A 25 -15.70 -11.96 22.45
CA ASP A 25 -16.79 -12.56 23.23
C ASP A 25 -16.75 -14.08 23.19
N GLN A 26 -16.49 -14.67 22.00
CA GLN A 26 -16.30 -16.12 21.87
C GLN A 26 -15.10 -16.62 22.67
N THR A 27 -14.02 -15.84 22.73
CA THR A 27 -12.84 -16.18 23.54
C THR A 27 -13.16 -16.13 25.04
N ALA A 28 -13.95 -15.13 25.48
CA ALA A 28 -14.41 -15.07 26.88
C ALA A 28 -15.30 -16.26 27.26
N GLU A 29 -16.24 -16.65 26.37
CA GLU A 29 -17.06 -17.85 26.58
C GLU A 29 -16.22 -19.14 26.59
N LEU A 30 -15.22 -19.25 25.69
CA LEU A 30 -14.29 -20.37 25.66
C LEU A 30 -13.54 -20.50 27.01
N ILE A 31 -13.10 -19.40 27.59
CA ILE A 31 -12.42 -19.40 28.90
C ILE A 31 -13.36 -19.95 29.99
N GLY A 32 -14.64 -19.59 29.97
CA GLY A 32 -15.65 -20.17 30.85
C GLY A 32 -15.72 -21.71 30.74
N LEU A 33 -15.68 -22.22 29.49
CA LEU A 33 -15.64 -23.65 29.20
C LEU A 33 -14.32 -24.32 29.61
N LEU A 34 -13.20 -23.63 29.51
CA LEU A 34 -11.88 -24.13 29.97
C LEU A 34 -11.80 -24.27 31.49
N LYS A 35 -12.57 -23.48 32.23
CA LYS A 35 -12.69 -23.58 33.69
C LYS A 35 -13.64 -24.70 34.11
N THR A 36 -14.70 -24.92 33.35
CA THR A 36 -15.73 -25.92 33.57
C THR A 36 -15.98 -26.73 32.30
N PRO A 37 -15.06 -27.64 31.93
CA PRO A 37 -15.11 -28.31 30.64
C PRO A 37 -16.32 -29.25 30.48
N LEU A 38 -16.86 -29.24 29.27
CA LEU A 38 -17.88 -30.21 28.87
C LEU A 38 -17.22 -31.54 28.61
N LYS A 39 -17.81 -32.61 29.20
CA LYS A 39 -17.27 -33.95 29.06
C LYS A 39 -17.14 -34.40 27.58
N GLY A 40 -15.94 -34.82 27.20
CA GLY A 40 -15.64 -35.25 25.83
C GLY A 40 -15.30 -34.12 24.85
N LYS A 41 -15.19 -32.88 25.37
CA LYS A 41 -14.81 -31.69 24.56
C LYS A 41 -13.46 -31.08 24.96
N GLU A 42 -12.76 -31.72 25.90
CA GLU A 42 -11.56 -31.16 26.53
C GLU A 42 -10.46 -30.82 25.50
N ALA A 43 -10.17 -31.74 24.56
CA ALA A 43 -9.16 -31.54 23.54
C ALA A 43 -9.55 -30.41 22.58
N GLU A 44 -10.81 -30.35 22.15
CA GLU A 44 -11.35 -29.31 21.28
C GLU A 44 -11.22 -27.91 21.91
N LEU A 45 -11.51 -27.77 23.22
CA LEU A 45 -11.38 -26.50 23.93
C LEU A 45 -9.93 -26.02 24.01
N VAL A 46 -8.98 -26.94 24.24
CA VAL A 46 -7.55 -26.62 24.26
C VAL A 46 -7.04 -26.25 22.87
N ASP A 47 -7.50 -26.93 21.83
CA ASP A 47 -7.15 -26.59 20.44
C ASP A 47 -7.67 -25.20 20.05
N LEU A 48 -8.90 -24.85 20.42
CA LEU A 48 -9.47 -23.56 20.13
C LEU A 48 -8.66 -22.41 20.78
N ILE A 49 -8.33 -22.50 22.07
CA ILE A 49 -7.52 -21.47 22.73
C ILE A 49 -6.10 -21.41 22.19
N SER A 50 -5.54 -22.51 21.72
CA SER A 50 -4.19 -22.58 21.18
C SER A 50 -4.09 -22.00 19.77
N TYR A 51 -5.03 -22.32 18.88
CA TYR A 51 -4.85 -22.12 17.44
C TYR A 51 -5.89 -21.22 16.79
N ARG A 52 -7.00 -20.86 17.47
CA ARG A 52 -8.09 -20.14 16.84
C ARG A 52 -8.32 -18.72 17.36
N VAL A 53 -7.55 -18.29 18.37
CA VAL A 53 -7.56 -16.91 18.87
C VAL A 53 -6.54 -16.09 18.07
N PRO A 54 -6.89 -14.88 17.58
CA PRO A 54 -5.94 -13.97 16.91
C PRO A 54 -4.72 -13.69 17.79
N ALA A 55 -3.59 -13.39 17.14
CA ALA A 55 -2.33 -13.06 17.81
C ALA A 55 -2.16 -11.53 18.00
N GLY A 56 -1.06 -11.12 18.62
CA GLY A 56 -0.66 -9.72 18.80
C GLY A 56 -1.54 -8.95 19.77
N VAL A 57 -1.92 -7.72 19.42
CA VAL A 57 -2.75 -6.82 20.25
C VAL A 57 -4.21 -6.78 19.79
N ASP A 58 -4.74 -7.91 19.35
CA ASP A 58 -6.18 -8.07 19.11
C ASP A 58 -6.95 -8.09 20.44
N GLU A 59 -8.22 -7.68 20.44
CA GLU A 59 -9.06 -7.71 21.64
C GLU A 59 -9.28 -9.13 22.19
N ALA A 60 -9.41 -10.12 21.30
CA ALA A 60 -9.49 -11.52 21.68
C ALA A 60 -8.17 -12.03 22.27
N ALA A 61 -7.03 -11.61 21.71
CA ALA A 61 -5.71 -11.90 22.24
C ALA A 61 -5.51 -11.33 23.66
N LYS A 62 -6.05 -10.13 23.94
CA LYS A 62 -6.04 -9.57 25.29
C LYS A 62 -6.72 -10.48 26.30
N VAL A 63 -7.94 -10.91 25.98
CA VAL A 63 -8.73 -11.83 26.84
C VAL A 63 -8.00 -13.15 27.05
N LYS A 64 -7.40 -13.73 26.00
CA LYS A 64 -6.57 -14.94 26.09
C LYS A 64 -5.35 -14.72 26.98
N ALA A 65 -4.60 -13.62 26.79
CA ALA A 65 -3.39 -13.35 27.55
C ALA A 65 -3.68 -13.13 29.05
N GLU A 66 -4.74 -12.38 29.39
CA GLU A 66 -5.16 -12.15 30.78
C GLU A 66 -5.50 -13.47 31.50
N PHE A 67 -6.26 -14.35 30.86
CA PHE A 67 -6.58 -15.65 31.42
C PHE A 67 -5.33 -16.54 31.60
N LEU A 68 -4.52 -16.66 30.57
CA LEU A 68 -3.30 -17.50 30.63
C LEU A 68 -2.30 -16.95 31.66
N ALA A 69 -2.16 -15.63 31.77
CA ALA A 69 -1.33 -15.00 32.79
C ALA A 69 -1.84 -15.29 34.21
N ALA A 70 -3.17 -15.22 34.41
CA ALA A 70 -3.77 -15.55 35.71
C ALA A 70 -3.56 -17.02 36.09
N VAL A 71 -3.70 -17.94 35.14
CA VAL A 71 -3.41 -19.38 35.36
C VAL A 71 -1.93 -19.59 35.66
N ALA A 72 -1.04 -19.00 34.87
CA ALA A 72 0.41 -19.13 35.03
C ALA A 72 0.90 -18.60 36.40
N LYS A 73 0.32 -17.49 36.85
CA LYS A 73 0.62 -16.89 38.17
C LYS A 73 -0.09 -17.61 39.35
N GLY A 74 -0.98 -18.55 39.04
CA GLY A 74 -1.72 -19.31 40.05
C GLY A 74 -2.90 -18.54 40.68
N THR A 75 -3.29 -17.38 40.15
CA THR A 75 -4.43 -16.59 40.60
C THR A 75 -5.77 -17.06 40.01
N ASP A 76 -5.72 -17.85 38.97
CA ASP A 76 -6.87 -18.54 38.36
C ASP A 76 -6.51 -20.01 38.07
N LYS A 77 -7.50 -20.87 37.77
CA LYS A 77 -7.30 -22.30 37.56
C LYS A 77 -8.13 -22.81 36.39
N SER A 78 -7.56 -23.79 35.67
CA SER A 78 -8.26 -24.61 34.69
C SER A 78 -7.86 -26.06 34.88
N PRO A 79 -8.78 -27.02 34.85
CA PRO A 79 -8.43 -28.46 34.91
C PRO A 79 -7.71 -28.94 33.63
N LEU A 80 -7.75 -28.15 32.54
CA LEU A 80 -7.19 -28.52 31.25
C LEU A 80 -5.83 -27.85 30.95
N ILE A 81 -5.49 -26.78 31.69
CA ILE A 81 -4.31 -25.96 31.42
C ILE A 81 -3.53 -25.77 32.73
N SER A 82 -2.37 -26.43 32.87
CA SER A 82 -1.45 -26.20 33.98
C SER A 82 -0.77 -24.83 33.91
N ARG A 83 -0.13 -24.41 34.99
CA ARG A 83 0.65 -23.18 35.06
C ARG A 83 1.74 -23.13 33.96
N THR A 84 2.50 -24.22 33.84
CA THR A 84 3.54 -24.35 32.81
C THR A 84 2.92 -24.29 31.40
N LYS A 85 1.81 -25.01 31.16
CA LYS A 85 1.12 -24.98 29.86
C LYS A 85 0.57 -23.60 29.53
N ALA A 86 0.05 -22.86 30.50
CA ALA A 86 -0.39 -21.49 30.30
C ALA A 86 0.79 -20.57 29.91
N THR A 87 1.96 -20.76 30.53
CA THR A 87 3.20 -20.04 30.20
C THR A 87 3.68 -20.35 28.77
N GLU A 88 3.65 -21.61 28.36
CA GLU A 88 3.97 -22.02 26.99
C GLU A 88 3.02 -21.38 25.98
N LEU A 89 1.71 -21.38 26.26
CA LEU A 89 0.71 -20.75 25.37
C LEU A 89 0.86 -19.23 25.29
N LEU A 90 1.25 -18.55 26.39
CA LEU A 90 1.65 -17.14 26.32
C LEU A 90 2.83 -16.94 25.36
N GLY A 91 3.79 -17.84 25.33
CA GLY A 91 4.93 -17.83 24.41
C GLY A 91 4.58 -18.02 22.94
N THR A 92 3.37 -18.49 22.60
CA THR A 92 2.90 -18.64 21.22
C THR A 92 2.31 -17.35 20.64
N MET A 93 2.06 -16.34 21.46
CA MET A 93 1.56 -15.04 21.05
C MET A 93 2.72 -14.18 20.53
N LEU A 94 2.48 -13.36 19.50
CA LEU A 94 3.57 -12.66 18.78
C LEU A 94 4.22 -11.53 19.59
N GLY A 95 3.49 -10.95 20.54
CA GLY A 95 3.93 -9.80 21.33
C GLY A 95 2.76 -9.03 21.91
N GLY A 96 3.03 -7.97 22.66
CA GLY A 96 2.03 -7.15 23.28
C GLY A 96 1.60 -7.69 24.65
N TYR A 97 0.36 -8.17 24.78
CA TYR A 97 -0.24 -8.52 26.09
C TYR A 97 0.42 -9.69 26.82
N ASN A 98 1.17 -10.52 26.12
CA ASN A 98 1.87 -11.69 26.70
C ASN A 98 3.25 -11.35 27.28
N ILE A 99 3.86 -10.21 26.92
CA ILE A 99 5.26 -9.92 27.26
C ILE A 99 5.44 -9.67 28.76
N ALA A 100 4.67 -8.74 29.33
CA ALA A 100 4.78 -8.41 30.75
C ALA A 100 4.62 -9.65 31.65
N PRO A 101 3.57 -10.50 31.48
CA PRO A 101 3.47 -11.73 32.24
C PRO A 101 4.66 -12.67 32.09
N LEU A 102 5.20 -12.84 30.89
CA LEU A 102 6.37 -13.69 30.66
C LEU A 102 7.62 -13.17 31.36
N VAL A 103 7.85 -11.86 31.35
CA VAL A 103 8.98 -11.23 32.04
C VAL A 103 8.85 -11.44 33.56
N GLU A 104 7.67 -11.20 34.15
CA GLU A 104 7.41 -11.43 35.56
C GLU A 104 7.65 -12.91 35.93
N LEU A 105 7.23 -13.86 35.10
CA LEU A 105 7.39 -15.30 35.33
C LEU A 105 8.85 -15.78 35.28
N LEU A 106 9.81 -14.99 34.82
CA LEU A 106 11.25 -15.33 34.92
C LEU A 106 11.72 -15.45 36.38
N ALA A 107 10.98 -14.93 37.33
CA ALA A 107 11.26 -15.05 38.77
C ALA A 107 10.41 -16.16 39.45
N ASP A 108 9.50 -16.82 38.74
CA ASP A 108 8.60 -17.85 39.29
C ASP A 108 9.30 -19.22 39.33
N ALA A 109 9.25 -19.90 40.46
CA ALA A 109 9.97 -21.16 40.67
C ALA A 109 9.52 -22.31 39.74
N GLU A 110 8.25 -22.32 39.31
CA GLU A 110 7.67 -23.38 38.46
C GLU A 110 7.71 -23.01 36.97
N CYS A 111 7.48 -21.76 36.63
CA CYS A 111 7.24 -21.27 35.28
C CYS A 111 8.46 -20.60 34.61
N ALA A 112 9.52 -20.26 35.38
CA ALA A 112 10.65 -19.47 34.85
C ALA A 112 11.33 -20.10 33.63
N ALA A 113 11.50 -21.41 33.62
CA ALA A 113 12.11 -22.11 32.47
C ALA A 113 11.23 -21.99 31.22
N ALA A 114 9.93 -22.19 31.33
CA ALA A 114 8.99 -22.04 30.22
C ALA A 114 8.89 -20.59 29.73
N ALA A 115 8.91 -19.62 30.66
CA ALA A 115 8.93 -18.19 30.33
C ALA A 115 10.21 -17.80 29.57
N ALA A 116 11.37 -18.32 29.99
CA ALA A 116 12.63 -18.08 29.29
C ALA A 116 12.60 -18.65 27.86
N GLU A 117 12.13 -19.88 27.67
CA GLU A 117 11.99 -20.48 26.32
C GLU A 117 11.00 -19.71 25.43
N ALA A 118 9.95 -19.14 26.01
CA ALA A 118 9.01 -18.28 25.30
C ALA A 118 9.70 -16.96 24.86
N LEU A 119 10.38 -16.28 25.76
CA LEU A 119 11.03 -14.99 25.51
C LEU A 119 12.21 -15.11 24.52
N LYS A 120 12.95 -16.21 24.52
CA LYS A 120 14.01 -16.47 23.53
C LYS A 120 13.52 -16.38 22.08
N LYS A 121 12.26 -16.73 21.83
CA LYS A 121 11.61 -16.74 20.49
C LYS A 121 10.78 -15.49 20.20
N THR A 122 10.59 -14.62 21.17
CA THR A 122 9.77 -13.41 21.04
C THR A 122 10.64 -12.25 20.58
N LEU A 123 10.28 -11.64 19.42
CA LEU A 123 11.05 -10.57 18.80
C LEU A 123 10.55 -9.17 19.18
N LEU A 124 9.24 -9.01 19.39
CA LEU A 124 8.58 -7.71 19.64
C LEU A 124 8.65 -7.33 21.12
N MET A 125 9.86 -7.23 21.65
CA MET A 125 10.10 -6.94 23.07
C MET A 125 9.97 -5.45 23.42
N PHE A 126 10.25 -4.55 22.48
CA PHE A 126 10.26 -3.09 22.70
C PHE A 126 10.95 -2.70 24.02
N ASP A 127 10.29 -1.95 24.89
CA ASP A 127 10.87 -1.48 26.14
C ASP A 127 11.10 -2.60 27.17
N TYR A 128 10.36 -3.69 27.11
CA TYR A 128 10.55 -4.86 27.99
C TYR A 128 11.92 -5.55 27.83
N PHE A 129 12.67 -5.23 26.77
CA PHE A 129 14.07 -5.62 26.67
C PHE A 129 14.87 -5.13 27.88
N ASN A 130 14.64 -3.90 28.32
CA ASN A 130 15.33 -3.29 29.45
C ASN A 130 15.02 -4.00 30.77
N ASP A 131 13.76 -4.45 30.95
CA ASP A 131 13.37 -5.21 32.14
C ASP A 131 14.09 -6.56 32.22
N VAL A 132 14.20 -7.27 31.09
CA VAL A 132 14.97 -8.53 31.04
C VAL A 132 16.46 -8.29 31.30
N GLN A 133 17.05 -7.24 30.72
CA GLN A 133 18.43 -6.85 30.97
C GLN A 133 18.66 -6.56 32.46
N GLU A 134 17.81 -5.76 33.09
CA GLU A 134 17.92 -5.42 34.53
C GLU A 134 17.83 -6.68 35.41
N MET A 135 16.90 -7.61 35.10
CA MET A 135 16.80 -8.88 35.82
C MET A 135 18.07 -9.72 35.64
N ALA A 136 18.65 -9.75 34.45
CA ALA A 136 19.91 -10.46 34.18
C ALA A 136 21.09 -9.85 34.98
N GLU A 137 21.20 -8.53 35.02
CA GLU A 137 22.19 -7.79 35.80
C GLU A 137 22.06 -8.05 37.31
N LYS A 138 20.82 -8.16 37.81
CA LYS A 138 20.51 -8.53 39.19
C LYS A 138 20.73 -10.02 39.50
N GLY A 139 21.17 -10.81 38.55
CA GLY A 139 21.62 -12.19 38.77
C GLY A 139 20.58 -13.27 38.42
N ASN A 140 19.41 -12.94 37.85
CA ASN A 140 18.43 -13.94 37.42
C ASN A 140 19.02 -14.80 36.29
N ALA A 141 19.14 -16.11 36.52
CA ALA A 141 19.76 -17.05 35.60
C ALA A 141 18.95 -17.24 34.29
N HIS A 142 17.63 -17.20 34.39
CA HIS A 142 16.74 -17.32 33.23
C HIS A 142 16.78 -16.08 32.34
N ALA A 143 16.79 -14.88 32.94
CA ALA A 143 16.98 -13.64 32.20
C ALA A 143 18.36 -13.58 31.49
N LYS A 144 19.43 -14.02 32.16
CA LYS A 144 20.75 -14.16 31.52
C LYS A 144 20.71 -15.10 30.30
N ALA A 145 20.04 -16.26 30.43
CA ALA A 145 19.89 -17.21 29.34
C ALA A 145 19.09 -16.62 28.16
N VAL A 146 18.07 -15.81 28.43
CA VAL A 146 17.30 -15.08 27.39
C VAL A 146 18.18 -14.07 26.69
N MET A 147 18.90 -13.22 27.42
CA MET A 147 19.83 -12.23 26.87
C MET A 147 20.91 -12.85 26.00
N GLN A 148 21.47 -13.97 26.44
CA GLN A 148 22.47 -14.72 25.66
C GLN A 148 21.87 -15.31 24.39
N SER A 149 20.69 -15.93 24.47
CA SER A 149 19.98 -16.46 23.30
C SER A 149 19.69 -15.40 22.24
N TRP A 150 19.26 -14.20 22.65
CA TRP A 150 19.08 -13.08 21.71
C TRP A 150 20.39 -12.62 21.10
N ALA A 151 21.47 -12.56 21.90
CA ALA A 151 22.81 -12.18 21.41
C ALA A 151 23.37 -13.19 20.41
N ASP A 152 23.09 -14.48 20.60
CA ASP A 152 23.51 -15.58 19.71
C ASP A 152 22.57 -15.78 18.50
N ALA A 153 21.55 -14.92 18.38
CA ALA A 153 20.54 -15.00 17.31
C ALA A 153 19.84 -16.36 17.18
N GLU A 154 19.61 -17.06 18.30
CA GLU A 154 18.97 -18.40 18.30
C GLU A 154 17.58 -18.36 17.68
N TRP A 155 16.84 -17.27 17.82
CA TRP A 155 15.54 -17.06 17.18
C TRP A 155 15.59 -17.23 15.64
N PHE A 156 16.76 -16.99 15.04
CA PHE A 156 17.04 -17.11 13.61
C PHE A 156 17.76 -18.42 13.27
N THR A 157 18.85 -18.74 13.98
CA THR A 157 19.70 -19.88 13.67
C THR A 157 19.01 -21.22 13.92
N SER A 158 18.03 -21.28 14.85
CA SER A 158 17.20 -22.46 15.09
C SER A 158 16.19 -22.76 13.98
N ARG A 159 15.92 -21.83 13.07
CA ARG A 159 15.07 -22.06 11.91
C ARG A 159 15.85 -22.70 10.78
N PRO A 160 15.23 -23.61 10.00
CA PRO A 160 15.92 -24.22 8.86
C PRO A 160 16.28 -23.16 7.82
N ALA A 161 17.48 -23.25 7.26
CA ALA A 161 17.85 -22.47 6.09
C ALA A 161 17.06 -22.95 4.86
N ILE A 162 17.00 -22.10 3.84
CA ILE A 162 16.43 -22.52 2.54
C ILE A 162 17.24 -23.72 2.03
N PRO A 163 16.57 -24.78 1.53
CA PRO A 163 17.27 -25.94 0.95
C PRO A 163 18.15 -25.56 -0.25
N GLU A 164 19.24 -26.25 -0.45
CA GLU A 164 20.09 -26.08 -1.64
C GLU A 164 19.34 -26.39 -2.94
N SER A 165 18.37 -27.29 -2.87
CA SER A 165 17.50 -27.68 -3.97
C SER A 165 16.04 -27.76 -3.51
N MET A 166 15.13 -27.14 -4.26
CA MET A 166 13.69 -27.12 -4.04
C MET A 166 12.98 -27.75 -5.24
N THR A 167 12.19 -28.80 -5.00
CA THR A 167 11.31 -29.36 -6.05
C THR A 167 9.95 -28.68 -5.98
N LEU A 168 9.53 -28.06 -7.09
CA LEU A 168 8.35 -27.22 -7.19
C LEU A 168 7.43 -27.67 -8.32
N THR A 169 6.12 -27.57 -8.10
CA THR A 169 5.11 -27.73 -9.14
C THR A 169 4.72 -26.36 -9.68
N VAL A 170 4.77 -26.18 -10.98
CA VAL A 170 4.50 -24.92 -11.67
C VAL A 170 2.99 -24.67 -11.79
N PHE A 171 2.52 -23.54 -11.24
CA PHE A 171 1.23 -22.96 -11.57
C PHE A 171 1.50 -21.75 -12.50
N LYS A 172 1.35 -21.96 -13.82
CA LYS A 172 1.70 -20.98 -14.85
C LYS A 172 0.53 -20.07 -15.20
N VAL A 173 0.74 -18.77 -15.09
CA VAL A 173 -0.19 -17.73 -15.56
C VAL A 173 0.49 -16.96 -16.68
N THR A 174 0.04 -17.17 -17.93
CA THR A 174 0.63 -16.55 -19.12
C THR A 174 0.21 -15.08 -19.23
N GLY A 175 1.13 -14.25 -19.70
CA GLY A 175 0.93 -12.81 -19.90
C GLY A 175 1.11 -11.99 -18.63
N GLU A 176 0.58 -10.79 -18.63
CA GLU A 176 0.60 -9.92 -17.45
C GLU A 176 -0.47 -10.35 -16.45
N THR A 177 -0.08 -10.48 -15.19
CA THR A 177 -0.98 -10.65 -14.07
C THR A 177 -0.89 -9.42 -13.20
N ASN A 178 -1.93 -8.62 -13.22
CA ASN A 178 -2.02 -7.45 -12.36
C ASN A 178 -2.66 -7.80 -11.00
N THR A 179 -2.58 -6.88 -10.06
CA THR A 179 -3.16 -7.11 -8.73
C THR A 179 -4.68 -7.17 -8.71
N ASP A 180 -5.38 -6.70 -9.74
CA ASP A 180 -6.83 -6.87 -9.88
C ASP A 180 -7.20 -8.29 -10.35
N ASP A 181 -6.30 -8.99 -11.07
CA ASP A 181 -6.46 -10.43 -11.36
C ASP A 181 -6.31 -11.29 -10.10
N LEU A 182 -5.36 -10.93 -9.22
CA LEU A 182 -5.03 -11.68 -8.01
C LEU A 182 -5.89 -11.29 -6.80
N SER A 183 -6.44 -10.10 -6.80
CA SER A 183 -7.29 -9.52 -5.74
C SER A 183 -8.30 -8.56 -6.37
N PRO A 184 -9.36 -9.09 -7.00
CA PRO A 184 -10.32 -8.30 -7.77
C PRO A 184 -10.94 -7.17 -6.96
N ALA A 185 -10.98 -5.96 -7.53
CA ALA A 185 -11.52 -4.78 -6.87
C ALA A 185 -12.99 -4.92 -6.45
N PRO A 186 -13.90 -5.55 -7.24
CA PRO A 186 -15.27 -5.79 -6.81
C PRO A 186 -15.41 -6.67 -5.55
N ASP A 187 -14.38 -7.46 -5.24
CA ASP A 187 -14.33 -8.35 -4.07
C ASP A 187 -13.50 -7.79 -2.91
N ALA A 188 -13.11 -6.52 -2.96
CA ALA A 188 -12.27 -5.87 -1.95
C ALA A 188 -12.83 -5.99 -0.52
N TRP A 189 -14.14 -6.14 -0.38
CA TRP A 189 -14.83 -6.36 0.89
C TRP A 189 -14.39 -7.62 1.63
N SER A 190 -13.92 -8.64 0.91
CA SER A 190 -13.46 -9.93 1.49
C SER A 190 -11.98 -9.96 1.85
N ARG A 191 -11.20 -8.92 1.51
CA ARG A 191 -9.73 -8.88 1.74
C ARG A 191 -9.29 -9.16 3.19
N PRO A 192 -9.99 -8.71 4.23
CA PRO A 192 -9.63 -9.06 5.61
C PRO A 192 -9.76 -10.54 5.92
N ASP A 193 -10.64 -11.25 5.20
CA ASP A 193 -10.78 -12.70 5.29
C ASP A 193 -9.94 -13.37 4.20
N ILE A 194 -8.64 -13.51 4.47
CA ILE A 194 -7.65 -14.01 3.50
C ILE A 194 -8.09 -15.32 2.82
N PRO A 195 -8.54 -16.37 3.54
CA PRO A 195 -9.00 -17.61 2.90
C PRO A 195 -10.15 -17.39 1.92
N LEU A 196 -11.14 -16.57 2.30
CA LEU A 196 -12.28 -16.29 1.44
C LEU A 196 -11.84 -15.49 0.20
N HIS A 197 -11.06 -14.44 0.42
CA HIS A 197 -10.58 -13.59 -0.69
C HIS A 197 -9.71 -14.37 -1.68
N ALA A 198 -8.90 -15.31 -1.20
CA ALA A 198 -8.07 -16.15 -2.07
C ALA A 198 -8.89 -17.04 -3.04
N THR A 199 -10.17 -17.28 -2.75
CA THR A 199 -11.04 -18.06 -3.65
C THR A 199 -11.45 -17.30 -4.90
N VAL A 200 -11.33 -15.97 -4.95
CA VAL A 200 -11.68 -15.15 -6.12
C VAL A 200 -10.46 -14.80 -7.01
N MET A 201 -9.28 -15.23 -6.62
CA MET A 201 -8.05 -15.05 -7.41
C MET A 201 -8.22 -15.70 -8.79
N LEU A 202 -7.94 -14.94 -9.87
CA LEU A 202 -8.03 -15.41 -11.25
C LEU A 202 -9.44 -15.94 -11.63
N LYS A 203 -10.49 -15.32 -11.14
CA LYS A 203 -11.88 -15.73 -11.38
C LYS A 203 -12.38 -15.48 -12.82
N ASN A 204 -11.63 -14.75 -13.63
CA ASN A 204 -11.94 -14.54 -15.04
C ASN A 204 -11.09 -15.48 -15.92
N PRO A 205 -11.66 -16.08 -16.98
CA PRO A 205 -10.94 -16.99 -17.87
C PRO A 205 -9.76 -16.30 -18.54
N ARG A 206 -8.67 -17.03 -18.64
CA ARG A 206 -7.48 -16.65 -19.43
C ARG A 206 -6.74 -17.91 -19.88
N THR A 207 -5.82 -17.75 -20.83
CA THR A 207 -5.11 -18.89 -21.42
C THR A 207 -4.50 -19.79 -20.33
N GLY A 208 -4.89 -21.06 -20.33
CA GLY A 208 -4.40 -22.08 -19.40
C GLY A 208 -4.97 -22.00 -17.98
N ILE A 209 -5.87 -21.06 -17.69
CA ILE A 209 -6.55 -20.90 -16.41
C ILE A 209 -8.05 -21.01 -16.62
N GLU A 210 -8.66 -21.99 -15.98
CA GLU A 210 -10.09 -22.24 -16.02
C GLU A 210 -10.68 -22.01 -14.62
N PRO A 211 -11.42 -20.92 -14.40
CA PRO A 211 -12.09 -20.68 -13.12
C PRO A 211 -13.10 -21.79 -12.84
N ASP A 212 -13.28 -22.14 -11.56
CA ASP A 212 -14.33 -23.08 -11.12
C ASP A 212 -15.72 -22.53 -11.43
N GLU A 213 -15.89 -21.21 -11.33
CA GLU A 213 -17.08 -20.47 -11.70
C GLU A 213 -16.69 -19.06 -12.19
N THR A 214 -16.86 -18.82 -13.48
CA THR A 214 -16.46 -17.57 -14.14
C THR A 214 -17.07 -16.34 -13.46
N GLY A 215 -16.23 -15.37 -13.10
CA GLY A 215 -16.60 -14.12 -12.45
C GLY A 215 -16.92 -14.25 -10.95
N VAL A 216 -16.94 -15.47 -10.40
CA VAL A 216 -17.29 -15.74 -9.00
C VAL A 216 -16.16 -16.43 -8.26
N ARG A 217 -15.63 -17.52 -8.80
CA ARG A 217 -14.63 -18.35 -8.12
C ARG A 217 -13.48 -18.69 -9.08
N GLY A 218 -12.26 -18.53 -8.60
CA GLY A 218 -11.03 -18.79 -9.36
C GLY A 218 -10.75 -20.30 -9.57
N PRO A 219 -9.57 -20.67 -10.11
CA PRO A 219 -9.24 -22.03 -10.54
C PRO A 219 -8.81 -22.94 -9.36
N MET A 220 -9.62 -23.03 -8.33
CA MET A 220 -9.27 -23.76 -7.09
C MET A 220 -9.07 -25.26 -7.33
N LYS A 221 -9.93 -25.88 -8.15
CA LYS A 221 -9.80 -27.29 -8.52
C LYS A 221 -8.50 -27.57 -9.26
N GLN A 222 -8.08 -26.64 -10.13
CA GLN A 222 -6.82 -26.74 -10.87
C GLN A 222 -5.63 -26.69 -9.89
N ILE A 223 -5.66 -25.77 -8.92
CA ILE A 223 -4.63 -25.66 -7.88
C ILE A 223 -4.59 -26.92 -7.01
N GLU A 224 -5.74 -27.44 -6.58
CA GLU A 224 -5.84 -28.65 -5.78
C GLU A 224 -5.25 -29.90 -6.51
N LEU A 225 -5.48 -29.99 -7.82
CA LEU A 225 -4.88 -31.04 -8.65
C LEU A 225 -3.35 -30.95 -8.68
N LEU A 226 -2.81 -29.73 -8.71
CA LEU A 226 -1.35 -29.53 -8.65
C LEU A 226 -0.78 -29.87 -7.27
N GLN A 227 -1.49 -29.54 -6.19
CA GLN A 227 -1.10 -29.87 -4.82
C GLN A 227 -1.00 -31.38 -4.59
N LYS A 228 -1.85 -32.18 -5.25
CA LYS A 228 -1.82 -33.63 -5.19
C LYS A 228 -0.52 -34.28 -5.71
N LYS A 229 0.32 -33.52 -6.43
CA LYS A 229 1.66 -33.97 -6.84
C LYS A 229 2.65 -34.07 -5.68
N GLY A 230 2.31 -33.48 -4.51
CA GLY A 230 3.09 -33.59 -3.28
C GLY A 230 4.27 -32.63 -3.18
N HIS A 231 4.44 -31.70 -4.13
CA HIS A 231 5.47 -30.67 -4.11
C HIS A 231 4.84 -29.31 -3.82
N GLN A 232 5.62 -28.38 -3.28
CA GLN A 232 5.21 -27.01 -3.12
C GLN A 232 4.89 -26.38 -4.49
N ILE A 233 3.81 -25.61 -4.57
CA ILE A 233 3.45 -24.88 -5.79
C ILE A 233 4.30 -23.61 -5.88
N ALA A 234 4.87 -23.36 -7.07
CA ALA A 234 5.42 -22.08 -7.45
C ALA A 234 4.40 -21.32 -8.32
N TYR A 235 4.09 -20.09 -7.96
CA TYR A 235 3.39 -19.16 -8.85
C TYR A 235 4.37 -18.70 -9.93
N VAL A 236 4.02 -18.87 -11.20
CA VAL A 236 4.90 -18.57 -12.33
C VAL A 236 4.18 -17.69 -13.36
N GLY A 237 4.75 -16.54 -13.72
CA GLY A 237 4.13 -15.63 -14.67
C GLY A 237 5.13 -14.85 -15.50
N ASP A 238 4.67 -14.27 -16.62
CA ASP A 238 5.56 -13.48 -17.49
C ASP A 238 5.80 -12.09 -16.87
N VAL A 239 4.74 -11.34 -16.55
CA VAL A 239 4.79 -10.09 -15.81
C VAL A 239 3.83 -10.21 -14.62
N VAL A 240 4.32 -10.08 -13.40
CA VAL A 240 3.55 -10.37 -12.19
C VAL A 240 3.42 -9.15 -11.28
N GLY A 241 2.19 -8.90 -10.82
CA GLY A 241 1.93 -8.02 -9.68
C GLY A 241 1.90 -6.53 -9.99
N THR A 242 1.65 -6.13 -11.22
CA THR A 242 1.37 -4.73 -11.57
C THR A 242 0.08 -4.24 -10.89
N GLY A 243 -0.05 -2.95 -10.65
CA GLY A 243 -1.24 -2.38 -10.00
C GLY A 243 -1.06 -2.04 -8.53
N SER A 244 -2.14 -1.88 -7.76
CA SER A 244 -2.12 -1.29 -6.41
C SER A 244 -2.47 -2.21 -5.24
N SER A 245 -3.32 -3.22 -5.43
CA SER A 245 -3.83 -4.09 -4.35
C SER A 245 -2.83 -5.17 -3.92
N ARG A 246 -1.58 -4.81 -3.73
CA ARG A 246 -0.43 -5.73 -3.63
C ARG A 246 -0.48 -6.68 -2.43
N LYS A 247 -0.81 -6.19 -1.23
CA LYS A 247 -0.84 -7.06 -0.03
C LYS A 247 -1.94 -8.12 -0.14
N SER A 248 -3.14 -7.74 -0.56
CA SER A 248 -4.22 -8.72 -0.74
C SER A 248 -3.93 -9.69 -1.88
N ALA A 249 -3.30 -9.22 -2.97
CA ALA A 249 -2.84 -10.08 -4.05
C ALA A 249 -1.77 -11.07 -3.58
N THR A 250 -0.79 -10.62 -2.80
CA THR A 250 0.20 -11.48 -2.15
C THR A 250 -0.46 -12.50 -1.24
N ASN A 251 -1.36 -12.07 -0.36
CA ASN A 251 -2.08 -12.97 0.54
C ASN A 251 -2.86 -14.04 -0.23
N SER A 252 -3.49 -13.69 -1.37
CA SER A 252 -4.20 -14.65 -2.22
C SER A 252 -3.25 -15.70 -2.82
N VAL A 253 -2.10 -15.27 -3.36
CA VAL A 253 -1.08 -16.19 -3.89
C VAL A 253 -0.52 -17.09 -2.78
N LEU A 254 -0.16 -16.52 -1.63
CA LEU A 254 0.43 -17.26 -0.52
C LEU A 254 -0.57 -18.20 0.16
N TRP A 255 -1.87 -17.90 0.09
CA TRP A 255 -2.88 -18.83 0.59
C TRP A 255 -2.79 -20.22 -0.10
N TRP A 256 -2.43 -20.22 -1.38
CA TRP A 256 -2.33 -21.45 -2.18
C TRP A 256 -0.91 -22.02 -2.28
N THR A 257 0.11 -21.16 -2.14
CA THR A 257 1.53 -21.54 -2.36
C THR A 257 2.38 -21.56 -1.08
N GLY A 258 1.94 -20.88 -0.03
CA GLY A 258 2.68 -20.75 1.23
C GLY A 258 2.29 -21.76 2.30
N GLN A 259 2.81 -21.54 3.50
CA GLN A 259 2.64 -22.37 4.69
C GLN A 259 1.93 -21.61 5.79
N ASN A 260 1.22 -22.30 6.68
CA ASN A 260 0.57 -21.69 7.83
C ASN A 260 1.62 -21.06 8.76
N ILE A 261 1.33 -19.84 9.27
CA ILE A 261 2.12 -19.26 10.35
C ILE A 261 1.72 -19.98 11.65
N PRO A 262 2.66 -20.58 12.39
CA PRO A 262 2.33 -21.26 13.63
C PRO A 262 1.56 -20.35 14.60
N PHE A 263 0.46 -20.85 15.14
CA PHE A 263 -0.41 -20.14 16.09
C PHE A 263 -1.08 -18.85 15.61
N VAL A 264 -0.96 -18.52 14.33
CA VAL A 264 -1.65 -17.38 13.70
C VAL A 264 -2.72 -17.90 12.75
N PRO A 265 -4.00 -17.82 13.11
CA PRO A 265 -5.07 -18.35 12.28
C PRO A 265 -5.23 -17.59 10.97
N ASN A 266 -5.58 -18.31 9.90
CA ASN A 266 -6.00 -17.79 8.60
C ASN A 266 -4.97 -16.89 7.88
N LYS A 267 -3.69 -17.01 8.20
CA LYS A 267 -2.59 -16.30 7.54
C LYS A 267 -1.48 -17.27 7.17
N ARG A 268 -0.86 -17.06 6.01
CA ARG A 268 0.24 -17.88 5.50
C ARG A 268 1.44 -17.03 5.14
N PHE A 269 2.61 -17.63 5.16
CA PHE A 269 3.91 -17.06 4.81
C PHE A 269 4.68 -17.99 3.89
N GLY A 270 5.83 -17.54 3.40
CA GLY A 270 6.67 -18.36 2.52
C GLY A 270 6.13 -18.36 1.08
N GLY A 271 6.34 -19.46 0.37
CA GLY A 271 5.95 -19.59 -1.05
C GLY A 271 7.05 -19.15 -2.01
N VAL A 272 6.88 -19.50 -3.29
CA VAL A 272 7.81 -19.14 -4.36
C VAL A 272 7.04 -18.47 -5.48
N CYS A 273 7.53 -17.31 -5.94
CA CYS A 273 6.99 -16.58 -7.06
C CYS A 273 8.09 -16.36 -8.11
N LEU A 274 7.90 -16.91 -9.29
CA LEU A 274 8.84 -16.81 -10.41
C LEU A 274 8.24 -15.95 -11.50
N GLY A 275 8.97 -14.97 -11.99
CA GLY A 275 8.49 -14.10 -13.05
C GLY A 275 9.60 -13.68 -13.99
N THR A 276 9.29 -13.49 -15.28
CA THR A 276 10.24 -12.81 -16.16
C THR A 276 10.43 -11.37 -15.69
N LYS A 277 9.33 -10.76 -15.21
CA LYS A 277 9.32 -9.51 -14.46
C LYS A 277 8.34 -9.60 -13.29
N ILE A 278 8.73 -9.07 -12.15
CA ILE A 278 7.88 -8.90 -10.98
C ILE A 278 7.85 -7.42 -10.65
N ALA A 279 6.65 -6.84 -10.59
CA ALA A 279 6.50 -5.43 -10.26
C ALA A 279 7.17 -5.11 -8.91
N PRO A 280 8.01 -4.08 -8.80
CA PRO A 280 8.90 -3.88 -7.65
C PRO A 280 8.20 -3.86 -6.30
N ILE A 281 7.04 -3.19 -6.22
CA ILE A 281 6.30 -3.11 -4.95
C ILE A 281 5.63 -4.47 -4.63
N PHE A 282 5.22 -5.25 -5.62
CA PHE A 282 4.73 -6.61 -5.39
C PHE A 282 5.86 -7.53 -4.94
N PHE A 283 7.04 -7.41 -5.56
CA PHE A 283 8.26 -8.11 -5.16
C PHE A 283 8.56 -7.86 -3.68
N ASN A 284 8.64 -6.60 -3.27
CA ASN A 284 8.89 -6.22 -1.89
C ASN A 284 7.80 -6.74 -0.92
N THR A 285 6.54 -6.76 -1.35
CA THR A 285 5.44 -7.30 -0.53
C THR A 285 5.54 -8.81 -0.34
N MET A 286 6.07 -9.53 -1.35
CA MET A 286 6.41 -10.95 -1.23
C MET A 286 7.55 -11.18 -0.20
N GLU A 287 8.60 -10.37 -0.26
CA GLU A 287 9.70 -10.39 0.73
C GLU A 287 9.18 -10.16 2.15
N ASP A 288 8.30 -9.18 2.34
CA ASP A 288 7.68 -8.89 3.65
C ASP A 288 6.91 -10.08 4.21
N ALA A 289 6.31 -10.88 3.35
CA ALA A 289 5.54 -12.07 3.69
C ALA A 289 6.39 -13.35 3.76
N GLY A 290 7.71 -13.25 3.66
CA GLY A 290 8.65 -14.37 3.72
C GLY A 290 8.61 -15.30 2.52
N ALA A 291 8.05 -14.86 1.40
CA ALA A 291 8.11 -15.58 0.13
C ALA A 291 9.47 -15.36 -0.55
N LEU A 292 9.76 -16.21 -1.53
CA LEU A 292 10.95 -16.14 -2.38
C LEU A 292 10.54 -15.68 -3.80
N PRO A 293 10.51 -14.37 -4.09
CA PRO A 293 10.33 -13.87 -5.43
C PRO A 293 11.65 -13.91 -6.21
N ILE A 294 11.60 -14.43 -7.44
CA ILE A 294 12.78 -14.51 -8.32
C ILE A 294 12.40 -14.08 -9.73
N GLU A 295 13.18 -13.17 -10.29
CA GLU A 295 13.12 -12.81 -11.70
C GLU A 295 14.03 -13.75 -12.53
N LEU A 296 13.44 -14.49 -13.46
CA LEU A 296 14.14 -15.39 -14.38
C LEU A 296 13.29 -15.62 -15.62
N ASN A 297 13.91 -16.15 -16.71
CA ASN A 297 13.15 -16.56 -17.87
C ASN A 297 12.24 -17.76 -17.54
N VAL A 298 10.93 -17.58 -17.76
CA VAL A 298 9.92 -18.61 -17.47
C VAL A 298 9.33 -19.28 -18.72
N ASP A 299 9.88 -19.03 -19.92
CA ASP A 299 9.33 -19.50 -21.21
C ASP A 299 9.26 -21.03 -21.30
N GLN A 300 10.21 -21.74 -20.68
CA GLN A 300 10.25 -23.21 -20.67
C GLN A 300 9.43 -23.86 -19.56
N MET A 301 8.74 -23.04 -18.73
CA MET A 301 7.90 -23.53 -17.64
C MET A 301 6.44 -23.56 -18.07
N ASN A 302 5.81 -24.74 -18.01
CA ASN A 302 4.41 -24.93 -18.38
C ASN A 302 3.58 -25.30 -17.15
N MET A 303 2.26 -25.14 -17.23
CA MET A 303 1.32 -25.54 -16.20
C MET A 303 1.52 -27.01 -15.82
N GLY A 304 1.74 -27.25 -14.53
CA GLY A 304 1.90 -28.60 -13.98
C GLY A 304 3.29 -29.22 -14.15
N ASP A 305 4.25 -28.53 -14.75
CA ASP A 305 5.64 -29.01 -14.76
C ASP A 305 6.16 -29.16 -13.32
N VAL A 306 7.07 -30.12 -13.15
CA VAL A 306 7.87 -30.23 -11.94
C VAL A 306 9.26 -29.73 -12.26
N ILE A 307 9.72 -28.72 -11.51
CA ILE A 307 11.03 -28.08 -11.68
C ILE A 307 11.85 -28.21 -10.41
N GLU A 308 13.16 -28.17 -10.56
CA GLU A 308 14.11 -28.06 -9.47
C GLU A 308 14.70 -26.64 -9.46
N LEU A 309 14.58 -25.93 -8.36
CA LEU A 309 15.14 -24.61 -8.15
C LEU A 309 16.33 -24.70 -7.20
N ARG A 310 17.48 -24.14 -7.56
CA ARG A 310 18.69 -24.09 -6.73
C ARG A 310 19.02 -22.64 -6.35
N PRO A 311 18.51 -22.15 -5.22
CA PRO A 311 18.59 -20.73 -4.86
C PRO A 311 20.01 -20.21 -4.71
N TYR A 312 20.94 -21.03 -4.22
CA TYR A 312 22.33 -20.61 -4.00
C TYR A 312 23.17 -20.62 -5.29
N GLU A 313 22.79 -21.44 -6.27
CA GLU A 313 23.46 -21.51 -7.58
C GLU A 313 22.88 -20.55 -8.60
N GLY A 314 21.66 -20.03 -8.35
CA GLY A 314 20.94 -19.16 -9.30
C GLY A 314 20.48 -19.94 -10.55
N LYS A 315 20.01 -21.18 -10.40
CA LYS A 315 19.67 -22.06 -11.50
C LYS A 315 18.32 -22.76 -11.30
N ALA A 316 17.64 -22.99 -12.42
CA ALA A 316 16.42 -23.77 -12.48
C ALA A 316 16.57 -24.91 -13.50
N PHE A 317 16.06 -26.10 -13.14
CA PHE A 317 16.16 -27.32 -13.96
C PHE A 317 14.78 -27.95 -14.17
N LYS A 318 14.62 -28.62 -15.31
CA LYS A 318 13.46 -29.47 -15.62
C LYS A 318 13.98 -30.78 -16.19
N ASN A 319 13.61 -31.90 -15.57
CA ASN A 319 14.09 -33.26 -15.95
C ASN A 319 15.62 -33.33 -16.05
N GLY A 320 16.34 -32.66 -15.15
CA GLY A 320 17.80 -32.62 -15.13
C GLY A 320 18.45 -31.66 -16.14
N THR A 321 17.68 -31.01 -17.00
CA THR A 321 18.16 -30.02 -17.94
C THR A 321 18.03 -28.62 -17.37
N GLU A 322 19.07 -27.80 -17.41
CA GLU A 322 19.03 -26.38 -17.04
C GLU A 322 18.12 -25.61 -17.98
N ILE A 323 17.09 -24.95 -17.42
CA ILE A 323 16.09 -24.19 -18.20
C ILE A 323 16.19 -22.68 -17.98
N ALA A 324 16.80 -22.22 -16.90
CA ALA A 324 17.03 -20.82 -16.63
C ALA A 324 18.16 -20.61 -15.64
N THR A 325 18.81 -19.45 -15.76
CA THR A 325 19.74 -18.89 -14.75
C THR A 325 19.19 -17.57 -14.24
N TYR A 326 19.54 -17.20 -13.01
CA TYR A 326 19.12 -15.95 -12.39
C TYR A 326 20.11 -15.47 -11.33
N SER A 327 20.00 -14.22 -10.95
CA SER A 327 20.68 -13.67 -9.76
C SER A 327 19.63 -13.17 -8.78
N LEU A 328 19.81 -13.47 -7.50
CA LEU A 328 18.94 -12.89 -6.47
C LEU A 328 19.18 -11.38 -6.42
N LYS A 329 18.10 -10.61 -6.24
CA LYS A 329 18.16 -9.16 -6.09
C LYS A 329 19.10 -8.72 -4.94
N SER A 330 19.09 -9.50 -3.85
CA SER A 330 19.97 -9.33 -2.70
C SER A 330 20.23 -10.70 -2.04
N PRO A 331 21.42 -10.98 -1.52
CA PRO A 331 21.64 -12.21 -0.75
C PRO A 331 20.85 -12.23 0.57
N VAL A 332 20.40 -11.08 1.06
CA VAL A 332 19.61 -10.94 2.29
C VAL A 332 18.23 -11.63 2.16
N ILE A 333 17.70 -11.78 0.94
CA ILE A 333 16.41 -12.45 0.72
C ILE A 333 16.38 -13.89 1.27
N LEU A 334 17.52 -14.57 1.30
CA LEU A 334 17.64 -15.90 1.88
C LEU A 334 17.43 -15.87 3.41
N ASP A 335 17.89 -14.81 4.06
CA ASP A 335 17.68 -14.59 5.50
C ASP A 335 16.24 -14.14 5.78
N GLU A 336 15.65 -13.33 4.91
CA GLU A 336 14.25 -12.90 5.00
C GLU A 336 13.30 -14.11 4.97
N VAL A 337 13.50 -15.01 4.01
CA VAL A 337 12.71 -16.24 3.93
C VAL A 337 12.90 -17.10 5.19
N ARG A 338 14.16 -17.27 5.67
CA ARG A 338 14.47 -18.01 6.90
C ARG A 338 13.81 -17.38 8.13
N ALA A 339 13.82 -16.06 8.24
CA ALA A 339 13.21 -15.31 9.34
C ALA A 339 11.67 -15.33 9.31
N GLY A 340 11.07 -15.68 8.18
CA GLY A 340 9.62 -15.64 7.96
C GLY A 340 9.13 -14.32 7.40
N GLY A 341 10.04 -13.47 6.91
CA GLY A 341 9.80 -12.20 6.24
C GLY A 341 10.84 -11.13 6.56
N ARG A 342 10.87 -10.09 5.74
CA ARG A 342 11.79 -8.96 5.91
C ARG A 342 11.55 -8.25 7.25
N ILE A 343 10.32 -8.03 7.65
CA ILE A 343 9.97 -7.36 8.91
C ILE A 343 10.49 -8.14 10.12
N PRO A 344 10.19 -9.45 10.29
CA PRO A 344 10.79 -10.25 11.36
C PRO A 344 12.31 -10.25 11.36
N LEU A 345 12.95 -10.25 10.19
CA LEU A 345 14.40 -10.18 10.09
C LEU A 345 14.95 -8.86 10.65
N ILE A 346 14.36 -7.71 10.28
CA ILE A 346 14.79 -6.38 10.74
C ILE A 346 14.62 -6.28 12.26
N VAL A 347 13.44 -6.63 12.77
CA VAL A 347 13.15 -6.58 14.21
C VAL A 347 14.09 -7.49 14.99
N GLY A 348 14.28 -8.73 14.53
CA GLY A 348 15.16 -9.70 15.19
C GLY A 348 16.65 -9.29 15.16
N ARG A 349 17.15 -8.76 14.02
CA ARG A 349 18.53 -8.21 13.97
C ARG A 349 18.72 -7.06 14.95
N GLY A 350 17.73 -6.18 15.06
CA GLY A 350 17.75 -5.09 16.03
C GLY A 350 17.80 -5.61 17.47
N LEU A 351 17.01 -6.62 17.80
CA LEU A 351 17.03 -7.27 19.12
C LEU A 351 18.38 -7.92 19.41
N THR A 352 18.94 -8.66 18.46
CA THR A 352 20.26 -9.28 18.57
C THR A 352 21.36 -8.23 18.77
N ALA A 353 21.33 -7.13 18.00
CA ALA A 353 22.30 -6.04 18.15
C ALA A 353 22.24 -5.39 19.55
N LYS A 354 21.03 -5.14 20.06
CA LYS A 354 20.80 -4.62 21.41
C LYS A 354 21.37 -5.56 22.49
N ALA A 355 21.07 -6.87 22.36
CA ALA A 355 21.54 -7.85 23.32
C ALA A 355 23.06 -7.98 23.32
N ARG A 356 23.69 -7.97 22.14
CA ARG A 356 25.17 -8.02 22.03
C ARG A 356 25.80 -6.77 22.61
N ALA A 357 25.24 -5.60 22.34
CA ALA A 357 25.73 -4.34 22.93
C ALA A 357 25.64 -4.36 24.47
N ALA A 358 24.52 -4.80 25.03
CA ALA A 358 24.32 -4.93 26.47
C ALA A 358 25.30 -5.91 27.13
N LEU A 359 25.72 -6.96 26.41
CA LEU A 359 26.66 -7.96 26.86
C LEU A 359 28.14 -7.62 26.52
N GLY A 360 28.39 -6.48 25.89
CA GLY A 360 29.74 -6.07 25.46
C GLY A 360 30.32 -6.96 24.35
N LEU A 361 29.49 -7.60 23.54
CA LEU A 361 29.90 -8.48 22.45
C LEU A 361 30.03 -7.71 21.12
N PRO A 362 30.90 -8.13 20.19
CA PRO A 362 30.98 -7.51 18.87
C PRO A 362 29.71 -7.77 18.05
N ALA A 363 29.54 -7.05 16.94
CA ALA A 363 28.39 -7.25 16.04
C ALA A 363 28.25 -8.72 15.60
N SER A 364 27.02 -9.15 15.38
CA SER A 364 26.74 -10.52 14.91
C SER A 364 27.19 -10.73 13.48
N THR A 365 27.73 -11.92 13.19
CA THR A 365 28.09 -12.36 11.84
C THR A 365 27.09 -13.37 11.24
N GLU A 366 25.99 -13.66 11.96
CA GLU A 366 25.00 -14.66 11.55
C GLU A 366 24.14 -14.23 10.36
N PHE A 367 24.05 -12.92 10.11
CA PHE A 367 23.19 -12.37 9.07
C PHE A 367 23.98 -11.95 7.84
N ARG A 368 23.39 -12.23 6.66
CA ARG A 368 23.86 -11.66 5.41
C ARG A 368 23.67 -10.15 5.42
N LEU A 369 24.66 -9.45 4.86
CA LEU A 369 24.59 -8.00 4.74
C LEU A 369 24.17 -7.61 3.32
N PRO A 370 23.41 -6.52 3.16
CA PRO A 370 23.16 -5.93 1.85
C PRO A 370 24.49 -5.53 1.20
N ILE A 371 24.58 -5.68 -0.12
CA ILE A 371 25.73 -5.21 -0.89
C ILE A 371 25.52 -3.72 -1.13
N SER A 372 26.38 -2.89 -0.57
CA SER A 372 26.39 -1.46 -0.89
C SER A 372 27.22 -1.22 -2.14
N PRO A 373 26.70 -0.51 -3.14
CA PRO A 373 27.47 -0.15 -4.33
C PRO A 373 28.63 0.80 -3.95
N PRO A 374 29.73 0.79 -4.71
CA PRO A 374 30.80 1.73 -4.51
C PRO A 374 30.33 3.17 -4.79
N ASP A 375 30.86 4.15 -4.05
CA ASP A 375 30.60 5.56 -4.30
C ASP A 375 31.17 5.97 -5.68
N ASN A 376 30.30 6.44 -6.56
CA ASN A 376 30.63 6.88 -7.91
C ASN A 376 31.18 8.32 -7.97
N LYS A 377 31.29 9.01 -6.84
CA LYS A 377 31.76 10.41 -6.68
C LYS A 377 30.95 11.46 -7.48
N LYS A 378 29.80 11.09 -8.04
CA LYS A 378 28.88 12.04 -8.64
C LYS A 378 28.10 12.81 -7.57
N GLY A 379 27.48 13.90 -7.95
CA GLY A 379 26.54 14.61 -7.10
C GLY A 379 25.30 13.77 -6.77
N PHE A 380 24.52 14.25 -5.81
CA PHE A 380 23.29 13.60 -5.38
C PHE A 380 22.08 14.24 -6.04
N SER A 381 21.12 13.43 -6.45
CA SER A 381 19.83 13.89 -6.93
C SER A 381 18.98 14.44 -5.77
N LEU A 382 17.88 15.13 -6.10
CA LEU A 382 16.95 15.65 -5.10
C LEU A 382 16.37 14.53 -4.22
N ALA A 383 15.93 13.45 -4.83
CA ALA A 383 15.39 12.30 -4.11
C ALA A 383 16.43 11.63 -3.19
N GLN A 384 17.68 11.50 -3.65
CA GLN A 384 18.76 10.95 -2.84
C GLN A 384 19.01 11.79 -1.59
N LYS A 385 18.95 13.12 -1.72
CA LYS A 385 19.12 14.04 -0.57
C LYS A 385 17.92 14.01 0.38
N MET A 386 16.71 13.91 -0.13
CA MET A 386 15.51 13.75 0.72
C MET A 386 15.61 12.49 1.58
N VAL A 387 15.98 11.36 0.96
CA VAL A 387 16.19 10.10 1.69
C VAL A 387 17.37 10.20 2.64
N GLY A 388 18.46 10.85 2.26
CA GLY A 388 19.62 11.10 3.13
C GLY A 388 19.24 11.89 4.39
N ARG A 389 18.47 12.96 4.23
CA ARG A 389 17.93 13.75 5.36
C ARG A 389 17.03 12.88 6.26
N ALA A 390 16.15 12.07 5.67
CA ALA A 390 15.28 11.17 6.42
C ALA A 390 16.05 10.06 7.17
N CYS A 391 17.26 9.71 6.71
CA CYS A 391 18.17 8.80 7.38
C CYS A 391 19.09 9.50 8.41
N GLY A 392 18.95 10.81 8.62
CA GLY A 392 19.77 11.57 9.54
C GLY A 392 21.19 11.83 9.05
N LEU A 393 21.46 11.75 7.74
CA LEU A 393 22.74 12.11 7.16
C LEU A 393 22.97 13.62 7.23
N PRO A 394 24.26 14.08 7.23
CA PRO A 394 24.58 15.50 7.16
C PRO A 394 23.88 16.22 6.00
N GLU A 395 23.58 17.50 6.18
CA GLU A 395 22.89 18.29 5.17
C GLU A 395 23.60 18.25 3.81
N GLY A 396 22.83 18.05 2.74
CA GLY A 396 23.34 17.93 1.37
C GLY A 396 23.90 16.56 0.99
N GLN A 397 24.05 15.64 1.93
CA GLN A 397 24.39 14.25 1.63
C GLN A 397 23.14 13.45 1.25
N GLY A 398 23.30 12.55 0.29
CA GLY A 398 22.25 11.65 -0.17
C GLY A 398 22.61 10.18 0.01
N VAL A 399 21.63 9.30 -0.21
CA VAL A 399 21.83 7.85 -0.23
C VAL A 399 22.02 7.40 -1.67
N ARG A 400 23.09 6.64 -1.96
CA ARG A 400 23.36 6.11 -3.30
C ARG A 400 22.35 5.02 -3.68
N PRO A 401 21.95 4.94 -4.97
CA PRO A 401 21.11 3.84 -5.46
C PRO A 401 21.69 2.47 -5.13
N GLY A 402 20.84 1.53 -4.76
CA GLY A 402 21.24 0.18 -4.34
C GLY A 402 21.74 0.07 -2.90
N THR A 403 21.81 1.18 -2.16
CA THR A 403 22.17 1.16 -0.73
C THR A 403 20.92 0.90 0.12
N TYR A 404 20.99 -0.07 1.01
CA TYR A 404 19.96 -0.27 2.02
C TYR A 404 19.96 0.87 3.04
N CYS A 405 18.78 1.37 3.37
CA CYS A 405 18.59 2.42 4.37
C CYS A 405 17.21 2.32 5.03
N GLU A 406 17.03 3.02 6.13
CA GLU A 406 15.80 3.08 6.91
C GLU A 406 15.38 4.54 7.13
N PRO A 407 14.87 5.23 6.09
CA PRO A 407 14.44 6.62 6.20
C PRO A 407 13.25 6.77 7.15
N HIS A 408 13.23 7.86 7.91
CA HIS A 408 12.09 8.26 8.72
C HIS A 408 10.89 8.62 7.85
N MET A 409 9.73 8.04 8.17
CA MET A 409 8.47 8.26 7.48
C MET A 409 7.65 9.32 8.21
N THR A 410 7.76 10.55 7.75
CA THR A 410 7.08 11.72 8.34
C THR A 410 5.56 11.65 8.14
N THR A 411 5.10 11.02 7.08
CA THR A 411 3.68 10.95 6.72
C THR A 411 3.33 9.56 6.19
N VAL A 412 2.31 8.94 6.78
CA VAL A 412 1.85 7.60 6.42
C VAL A 412 0.35 7.63 6.11
N GLY A 413 -0.05 7.03 4.99
CA GLY A 413 -1.43 6.97 4.53
C GLY A 413 -2.01 5.56 4.52
N SER A 414 -3.23 5.39 5.02
CA SER A 414 -4.02 4.16 4.92
C SER A 414 -5.42 4.48 4.42
N GLN A 415 -5.98 3.61 3.61
CA GLN A 415 -7.32 3.78 3.07
C GLN A 415 -8.18 2.53 3.32
N ASP A 416 -9.49 2.65 3.16
CA ASP A 416 -10.47 1.66 3.59
C ASP A 416 -10.32 0.25 2.99
N THR A 417 -9.85 0.12 1.74
CA THR A 417 -9.65 -1.22 1.13
C THR A 417 -8.37 -1.91 1.58
N THR A 418 -7.46 -1.19 2.26
CA THR A 418 -6.24 -1.73 2.86
C THR A 418 -6.18 -1.53 4.38
N GLY A 419 -6.99 -0.63 4.92
CA GLY A 419 -7.03 -0.25 6.33
C GLY A 419 -7.28 -1.42 7.29
N PRO A 420 -8.25 -2.32 7.04
CA PRO A 420 -8.41 -3.51 7.86
C PRO A 420 -7.18 -4.41 7.89
N MET A 421 -6.48 -4.59 6.75
CA MET A 421 -5.23 -5.33 6.70
C MET A 421 -4.10 -4.60 7.44
N THR A 422 -4.01 -3.27 7.29
CA THR A 422 -3.04 -2.45 8.03
C THR A 422 -3.30 -2.52 9.53
N ARG A 423 -4.56 -2.49 9.97
CA ARG A 423 -4.96 -2.70 11.36
C ARG A 423 -4.48 -4.06 11.88
N ASP A 424 -4.70 -5.12 11.12
CA ASP A 424 -4.34 -6.47 11.54
C ASP A 424 -2.81 -6.64 11.60
N GLU A 425 -2.05 -6.05 10.66
CA GLU A 425 -0.59 -5.99 10.72
C GLU A 425 -0.09 -5.15 11.93
N LEU A 426 -0.75 -4.04 12.25
CA LEU A 426 -0.45 -3.24 13.46
C LEU A 426 -0.70 -4.03 14.75
N LYS A 427 -1.74 -4.87 14.78
CA LYS A 427 -1.99 -5.79 15.90
C LYS A 427 -0.89 -6.84 16.02
N ASP A 428 -0.47 -7.43 14.89
CA ASP A 428 0.62 -8.41 14.85
C ASP A 428 1.96 -7.79 15.27
N LEU A 429 2.17 -6.50 14.99
CA LEU A 429 3.34 -5.71 15.44
C LEU A 429 3.23 -5.20 16.88
N ALA A 430 2.20 -5.60 17.62
CA ALA A 430 1.95 -5.15 18.99
C ALA A 430 1.90 -3.60 19.13
N CYS A 431 1.44 -2.89 18.11
CA CYS A 431 1.42 -1.44 18.07
C CYS A 431 0.28 -0.87 18.92
N LEU A 432 0.61 -0.14 19.97
CA LEU A 432 -0.33 0.58 20.84
C LEU A 432 -0.31 2.11 20.64
N GLY A 433 0.64 2.63 19.87
CA GLY A 433 0.77 4.03 19.51
C GLY A 433 1.64 4.20 18.25
N PHE A 434 1.35 5.22 17.45
CA PHE A 434 2.14 5.51 16.24
C PHE A 434 3.42 6.27 16.56
N SER A 435 4.53 5.86 15.94
CA SER A 435 5.83 6.54 16.01
C SER A 435 6.10 7.45 14.80
N THR A 436 5.33 7.28 13.71
CA THR A 436 5.34 8.26 12.60
C THR A 436 4.76 9.59 13.04
N ASP A 437 5.19 10.71 12.45
CA ASP A 437 4.72 12.04 12.84
C ASP A 437 3.23 12.25 12.51
N LEU A 438 2.75 11.65 11.41
CA LEU A 438 1.35 11.71 10.99
C LEU A 438 0.93 10.41 10.31
N MET A 439 -0.06 9.72 10.89
CA MET A 439 -0.79 8.61 10.28
C MET A 439 -2.20 9.07 9.95
N MET A 440 -2.63 8.89 8.68
CA MET A 440 -4.00 9.22 8.24
C MET A 440 -4.72 7.99 7.71
N GLN A 441 -5.97 7.80 8.15
CA GLN A 441 -6.90 6.80 7.62
C GLN A 441 -8.04 7.48 6.86
N SER A 442 -8.43 6.91 5.71
CA SER A 442 -9.56 7.39 4.91
C SER A 442 -10.52 6.29 4.50
N PHE A 443 -11.68 6.70 3.93
CA PHE A 443 -12.76 5.81 3.49
C PHE A 443 -13.20 6.12 2.04
N CYS A 444 -12.24 6.47 1.18
CA CYS A 444 -12.51 6.99 -0.16
C CYS A 444 -13.02 5.95 -1.17
N HIS A 445 -12.82 4.65 -0.94
CA HIS A 445 -13.20 3.61 -1.89
C HIS A 445 -14.56 2.97 -1.61
N THR A 446 -15.07 3.08 -0.39
CA THR A 446 -16.26 2.35 0.07
C THR A 446 -17.37 3.25 0.57
N SER A 447 -17.22 4.58 0.49
CA SER A 447 -18.21 5.53 1.01
C SER A 447 -19.46 5.64 0.16
N ALA A 448 -19.36 5.48 -1.16
CA ALA A 448 -20.52 5.43 -2.05
C ALA A 448 -21.01 4.00 -2.17
N TYR A 449 -22.31 3.76 -1.92
CA TYR A 449 -22.93 2.43 -1.99
C TYR A 449 -22.28 1.35 -1.10
N PRO A 450 -22.06 1.60 0.21
CA PRO A 450 -21.32 0.69 1.09
C PRO A 450 -22.05 -0.64 1.28
N LYS A 451 -21.30 -1.73 1.32
CA LYS A 451 -21.76 -3.06 1.73
C LYS A 451 -21.79 -3.15 3.27
N PRO A 452 -22.49 -4.12 3.88
CA PRO A 452 -22.52 -4.28 5.34
C PRO A 452 -21.13 -4.38 5.99
N VAL A 453 -20.15 -5.00 5.32
CA VAL A 453 -18.76 -5.09 5.79
C VAL A 453 -18.07 -3.72 5.76
N ASP A 454 -18.36 -2.90 4.75
CA ASP A 454 -17.81 -1.55 4.64
C ASP A 454 -18.34 -0.68 5.78
N ILE A 455 -19.63 -0.75 6.07
CA ILE A 455 -20.28 -0.04 7.18
C ILE A 455 -19.61 -0.42 8.51
N ARG A 456 -19.33 -1.71 8.73
CA ARG A 456 -18.62 -2.16 9.92
C ARG A 456 -17.23 -1.53 10.00
N THR A 457 -16.48 -1.54 8.91
CA THR A 457 -15.16 -0.91 8.81
C THR A 457 -15.23 0.59 9.09
N HIS A 458 -16.27 1.28 8.57
CA HIS A 458 -16.50 2.70 8.82
C HIS A 458 -16.71 3.04 10.30
N HIS A 459 -17.25 2.11 11.08
CA HIS A 459 -17.46 2.29 12.53
C HIS A 459 -16.26 1.89 13.38
N GLU A 460 -15.57 0.79 13.04
CA GLU A 460 -14.51 0.21 13.88
C GLU A 460 -13.13 0.86 13.66
N LEU A 461 -12.79 1.13 12.40
CA LEU A 461 -11.44 1.55 12.03
C LEU A 461 -11.07 2.98 12.53
N PRO A 462 -11.98 3.97 12.54
CA PRO A 462 -11.64 5.30 13.06
C PRO A 462 -11.12 5.29 14.49
N ALA A 463 -11.84 4.65 15.40
CA ALA A 463 -11.45 4.56 16.81
C ALA A 463 -10.11 3.83 16.99
N PHE A 464 -9.88 2.76 16.22
CA PHE A 464 -8.60 2.05 16.25
C PHE A 464 -7.42 2.97 15.89
N MET A 465 -7.58 3.82 14.88
CA MET A 465 -6.53 4.74 14.40
C MET A 465 -6.36 5.94 15.35
N THR A 466 -7.45 6.59 15.76
CA THR A 466 -7.36 7.78 16.61
C THR A 466 -6.87 7.48 18.01
N ASN A 467 -7.22 6.32 18.58
CA ASN A 467 -6.71 5.88 19.89
C ASN A 467 -5.19 5.67 19.89
N ARG A 468 -4.57 5.54 18.73
CA ARG A 468 -3.12 5.42 18.55
C ARG A 468 -2.44 6.73 18.11
N GLY A 469 -3.18 7.84 18.11
CA GLY A 469 -2.69 9.17 17.70
C GLY A 469 -2.75 9.43 16.20
N GLY A 470 -3.55 8.67 15.47
CA GLY A 470 -3.78 8.90 14.04
C GLY A 470 -4.91 9.88 13.76
N VAL A 471 -4.93 10.41 12.55
CA VAL A 471 -6.02 11.23 11.99
C VAL A 471 -6.94 10.33 11.19
N SER A 472 -8.23 10.35 11.48
CA SER A 472 -9.21 9.58 10.71
C SER A 472 -10.17 10.50 9.96
N LEU A 473 -10.19 10.38 8.64
CA LEU A 473 -11.23 10.94 7.79
C LEU A 473 -12.54 10.16 8.00
N ARG A 474 -13.63 10.69 7.47
CA ARG A 474 -14.97 10.09 7.53
C ARG A 474 -15.41 9.59 6.16
N PRO A 475 -16.31 8.61 6.08
CA PRO A 475 -16.95 8.25 4.82
C PRO A 475 -17.58 9.49 4.15
N GLY A 476 -17.27 9.67 2.86
CA GLY A 476 -17.71 10.86 2.11
C GLY A 476 -16.78 12.08 2.17
N ASP A 477 -15.72 12.06 2.96
CA ASP A 477 -14.71 13.14 2.96
C ASP A 477 -13.92 13.19 1.66
N GLY A 478 -13.79 12.06 0.97
CA GLY A 478 -13.18 11.99 -0.35
C GLY A 478 -11.84 11.26 -0.38
N VAL A 479 -11.08 11.51 -1.44
CA VAL A 479 -9.84 10.82 -1.78
C VAL A 479 -8.73 11.15 -0.79
N ILE A 480 -8.11 10.13 -0.19
CA ILE A 480 -7.03 10.30 0.79
C ILE A 480 -5.91 11.20 0.25
N HIS A 481 -5.50 11.02 -1.00
CA HIS A 481 -4.36 11.73 -1.58
C HIS A 481 -4.59 13.23 -1.61
N SER A 482 -5.83 13.67 -1.88
CA SER A 482 -6.21 15.09 -1.89
C SER A 482 -6.23 15.70 -0.48
N TRP A 483 -6.36 14.92 0.58
CA TRP A 483 -6.22 15.35 1.97
C TRP A 483 -4.77 15.27 2.44
N LEU A 484 -4.13 14.10 2.24
CA LEU A 484 -2.81 13.81 2.77
C LEU A 484 -1.74 14.76 2.22
N ASN A 485 -1.82 15.07 0.90
CA ASN A 485 -0.90 16.01 0.27
C ASN A 485 -0.99 17.44 0.85
N ARG A 486 -2.13 17.82 1.43
CA ARG A 486 -2.29 19.11 2.12
C ARG A 486 -1.58 19.16 3.47
N LEU A 487 -1.21 18.02 4.02
CA LEU A 487 -0.56 17.89 5.32
C LEU A 487 0.94 17.58 5.22
N LEU A 488 1.53 17.62 4.03
CA LEU A 488 2.95 17.33 3.82
C LEU A 488 3.85 18.45 4.33
N LEU A 489 5.03 18.05 4.78
CA LEU A 489 6.17 18.94 4.97
C LEU A 489 7.12 18.80 3.77
N PRO A 490 7.70 19.89 3.25
CA PRO A 490 8.64 19.84 2.13
C PRO A 490 9.86 18.99 2.44
N ASP A 491 10.38 18.34 1.40
CA ASP A 491 11.61 17.53 1.45
C ASP A 491 11.60 16.40 2.48
N THR A 492 10.41 15.86 2.82
CA THR A 492 10.25 14.74 3.74
C THR A 492 9.86 13.46 3.02
N CYS A 493 10.11 12.32 3.68
CA CYS A 493 9.74 11.00 3.19
C CYS A 493 8.44 10.51 3.79
N GLY A 494 7.72 9.67 3.04
CA GLY A 494 6.54 8.99 3.54
C GLY A 494 6.16 7.74 2.76
N THR A 495 5.08 7.11 3.16
CA THR A 495 4.55 5.89 2.55
C THR A 495 3.03 5.82 2.63
N GLY A 496 2.44 4.85 1.97
CA GLY A 496 1.02 4.55 2.08
C GLY A 496 0.62 3.29 1.33
N GLY A 497 -0.56 2.79 1.68
CA GLY A 497 -1.09 1.53 1.17
C GLY A 497 -1.66 1.60 -0.26
N ASP A 498 -1.65 2.75 -0.88
CA ASP A 498 -2.09 2.95 -2.26
C ASP A 498 -0.92 3.38 -3.16
N SER A 499 -0.89 2.92 -4.41
CA SER A 499 0.14 3.29 -5.39
C SER A 499 0.16 4.78 -5.72
N HIS A 500 -1.00 5.46 -5.57
CA HIS A 500 -1.15 6.91 -5.77
C HIS A 500 -0.79 7.74 -4.54
N THR A 501 -0.25 7.13 -3.48
CA THR A 501 0.40 7.87 -2.40
C THR A 501 1.69 8.50 -2.96
N ARG A 502 1.57 9.68 -3.56
CA ARG A 502 2.66 10.43 -4.21
C ARG A 502 2.74 11.82 -3.61
N PHE A 503 3.93 12.19 -3.17
CA PHE A 503 4.18 13.44 -2.45
C PHE A 503 4.97 14.42 -3.32
N PRO A 504 4.33 15.36 -4.01
CA PRO A 504 5.01 16.24 -4.97
C PRO A 504 6.08 17.13 -4.35
N ILE A 505 5.87 17.62 -3.12
CA ILE A 505 6.84 18.48 -2.41
C ILE A 505 7.77 17.73 -1.45
N GLY A 506 7.63 16.43 -1.36
CA GLY A 506 8.47 15.49 -0.64
C GLY A 506 8.70 14.28 -1.53
N ILE A 507 8.85 13.11 -0.93
CA ILE A 507 8.91 11.86 -1.65
C ILE A 507 8.17 10.77 -0.86
N SER A 508 7.49 9.86 -1.57
CA SER A 508 6.85 8.71 -0.95
C SER A 508 7.18 7.42 -1.68
N PHE A 509 7.23 6.36 -0.91
CA PHE A 509 7.47 5.01 -1.40
C PHE A 509 6.26 4.14 -1.04
N PRO A 510 5.24 4.05 -1.92
CA PRO A 510 4.07 3.23 -1.66
C PRO A 510 4.43 1.78 -1.39
N ALA A 511 3.77 1.18 -0.40
CA ALA A 511 4.10 -0.15 0.09
C ALA A 511 2.84 -1.01 0.36
N GLY A 512 3.03 -2.29 0.60
CA GLY A 512 1.99 -3.16 1.13
C GLY A 512 1.62 -2.80 2.57
N SER A 513 0.43 -3.20 3.03
CA SER A 513 -0.07 -2.86 4.37
C SER A 513 0.85 -3.30 5.51
N GLY A 514 1.66 -4.35 5.32
CA GLY A 514 2.66 -4.77 6.31
C GLY A 514 3.75 -3.73 6.55
N LEU A 515 4.37 -3.20 5.47
CA LEU A 515 5.36 -2.12 5.57
C LEU A 515 4.74 -0.79 5.98
N VAL A 516 3.51 -0.50 5.56
CA VAL A 516 2.77 0.69 6.01
C VAL A 516 2.54 0.62 7.53
N ALA A 517 2.14 -0.55 8.03
CA ALA A 517 1.97 -0.78 9.47
C ALA A 517 3.32 -0.67 10.22
N PHE A 518 4.39 -1.22 9.64
CA PHE A 518 5.74 -1.12 10.21
C PHE A 518 6.19 0.34 10.30
N ALA A 519 6.01 1.12 9.22
CA ALA A 519 6.33 2.54 9.20
C ALA A 519 5.51 3.34 10.21
N ALA A 520 4.22 3.04 10.35
CA ALA A 520 3.37 3.70 11.35
C ALA A 520 3.81 3.36 12.79
N ALA A 521 4.15 2.09 13.04
CA ALA A 521 4.53 1.61 14.38
C ALA A 521 5.93 2.05 14.82
N THR A 522 6.89 2.13 13.88
CA THR A 522 8.32 2.38 14.19
C THR A 522 8.83 3.75 13.74
N GLY A 523 8.10 4.44 12.88
CA GLY A 523 8.50 5.72 12.29
C GLY A 523 9.49 5.59 11.12
N VAL A 524 9.96 4.39 10.77
CA VAL A 524 10.95 4.16 9.69
C VAL A 524 10.46 3.07 8.73
N MET A 525 10.97 3.06 7.52
CA MET A 525 10.67 2.02 6.53
C MET A 525 11.97 1.52 5.88
N PRO A 526 12.19 0.19 5.77
CA PRO A 526 13.33 -0.36 5.05
C PRO A 526 13.20 -0.05 3.55
N LEU A 527 14.27 0.41 2.95
CA LEU A 527 14.35 0.81 1.56
C LEU A 527 15.72 0.46 0.97
N ASP A 528 15.73 -0.24 -0.17
CA ASP A 528 16.87 -0.24 -1.07
C ASP A 528 16.73 0.98 -1.96
N MET A 529 17.62 1.96 -1.81
CA MET A 529 17.51 3.24 -2.52
C MET A 529 17.40 3.04 -4.02
N PRO A 530 16.28 3.44 -4.67
CA PRO A 530 16.13 3.31 -6.12
C PRO A 530 17.01 4.31 -6.88
N GLU A 531 17.31 3.96 -8.14
CA GLU A 531 17.82 4.94 -9.11
C GLU A 531 16.74 5.97 -9.44
N SER A 532 17.13 7.15 -9.94
CA SER A 532 16.22 8.19 -10.41
C SER A 532 16.27 8.34 -11.93
N VAL A 533 15.10 8.58 -12.53
CA VAL A 533 14.94 9.10 -13.89
C VAL A 533 14.49 10.54 -13.80
N LEU A 534 15.21 11.43 -14.47
CA LEU A 534 14.86 12.85 -14.52
C LEU A 534 13.97 13.15 -15.73
N ILE A 535 12.80 13.72 -15.48
CA ILE A 535 11.95 14.32 -16.50
C ILE A 535 12.16 15.83 -16.45
N ARG A 536 12.66 16.40 -17.53
CA ARG A 536 12.93 17.83 -17.65
C ARG A 536 12.03 18.45 -18.69
N PHE A 537 11.07 19.26 -18.25
CA PHE A 537 10.26 20.05 -19.14
C PHE A 537 10.96 21.37 -19.55
N LYS A 538 10.80 21.74 -20.80
CA LYS A 538 11.31 22.99 -21.38
C LYS A 538 10.21 23.66 -22.20
N GLY A 539 10.29 24.97 -22.35
CA GLY A 539 9.35 25.72 -23.16
C GLY A 539 8.07 26.12 -22.43
N ASN A 540 7.05 26.49 -23.16
CA ASN A 540 5.81 27.04 -22.63
C ASN A 540 4.59 26.23 -23.08
N MET A 541 3.56 26.25 -22.24
CA MET A 541 2.27 25.63 -22.56
C MET A 541 1.68 26.24 -23.84
N GLN A 542 1.23 25.36 -24.76
CA GLN A 542 0.60 25.78 -26.01
C GLN A 542 -0.93 25.92 -25.82
N PRO A 543 -1.65 26.66 -26.67
CA PRO A 543 -3.10 26.77 -26.60
C PRO A 543 -3.80 25.41 -26.58
N GLY A 544 -4.71 25.19 -25.63
CA GLY A 544 -5.45 23.96 -25.46
C GLY A 544 -4.70 22.82 -24.78
N ILE A 545 -3.41 22.99 -24.52
CA ILE A 545 -2.60 21.99 -23.80
C ILE A 545 -2.74 22.18 -22.30
N THR A 546 -2.92 21.07 -21.59
CA THR A 546 -3.13 21.01 -20.14
C THR A 546 -2.03 20.19 -19.45
N LEU A 547 -2.00 20.19 -18.13
CA LEU A 547 -1.07 19.33 -17.38
C LEU A 547 -1.30 17.83 -17.66
N ARG A 548 -2.56 17.42 -17.92
CA ARG A 548 -2.85 16.04 -18.31
C ARG A 548 -2.11 15.62 -19.57
N ASP A 549 -1.96 16.54 -20.54
CA ASP A 549 -1.19 16.28 -21.76
C ASP A 549 0.29 16.12 -21.45
N LEU A 550 0.84 16.87 -20.49
CA LEU A 550 2.22 16.68 -20.02
C LEU A 550 2.40 15.35 -19.29
N VAL A 551 1.42 14.92 -18.51
CA VAL A 551 1.39 13.59 -17.90
C VAL A 551 1.50 12.51 -18.97
N ASN A 552 0.73 12.62 -20.06
CA ASN A 552 0.73 11.65 -21.17
C ASN A 552 1.93 11.84 -22.10
N ALA A 553 2.58 13.00 -22.11
CA ALA A 553 3.83 13.22 -22.85
C ALA A 553 5.01 12.40 -22.28
N ILE A 554 5.03 12.13 -20.97
CA ILE A 554 6.10 11.34 -20.35
C ILE A 554 6.21 9.96 -20.98
N PRO A 555 5.17 9.10 -21.01
CA PRO A 555 5.26 7.82 -21.72
C PRO A 555 5.48 7.98 -23.23
N LEU A 556 4.89 8.99 -23.89
CA LEU A 556 5.08 9.24 -25.32
C LEU A 556 6.56 9.43 -25.68
N TYR A 557 7.26 10.30 -24.93
CA TYR A 557 8.68 10.57 -25.18
C TYR A 557 9.56 9.36 -24.78
N ALA A 558 9.21 8.63 -23.75
CA ALA A 558 9.91 7.40 -23.40
C ALA A 558 9.76 6.31 -24.49
N ILE A 559 8.56 6.18 -25.07
CA ILE A 559 8.31 5.25 -26.20
C ILE A 559 9.11 5.68 -27.43
N LYS A 560 9.08 6.96 -27.81
CA LYS A 560 9.85 7.49 -28.94
C LYS A 560 11.35 7.23 -28.81
N ARG A 561 11.86 7.16 -27.57
CA ARG A 561 13.26 6.87 -27.28
C ARG A 561 13.56 5.37 -27.11
N GLY A 562 12.58 4.48 -27.25
CA GLY A 562 12.74 3.03 -27.05
C GLY A 562 12.97 2.61 -25.59
N LEU A 563 12.63 3.47 -24.64
CA LEU A 563 12.79 3.28 -23.17
C LEU A 563 11.55 2.66 -22.52
N LEU A 564 10.41 2.71 -23.20
CA LEU A 564 9.13 2.15 -22.79
C LEU A 564 8.47 1.46 -23.96
N THR A 565 7.83 0.30 -23.73
CA THR A 565 7.03 -0.40 -24.74
C THR A 565 5.60 -0.58 -24.23
N VAL A 566 4.62 -0.54 -25.14
CA VAL A 566 3.22 -0.86 -24.83
C VAL A 566 3.04 -2.38 -24.80
N GLU A 567 3.72 -3.11 -25.70
CA GLU A 567 3.69 -4.56 -25.73
C GLU A 567 4.14 -5.18 -24.41
N LYS A 568 3.42 -6.22 -23.96
CA LYS A 568 3.65 -6.87 -22.67
C LYS A 568 4.75 -7.93 -22.73
N GLN A 569 4.91 -8.58 -23.85
CA GLN A 569 5.99 -9.53 -24.07
C GLN A 569 7.29 -8.75 -24.31
N GLY A 570 8.34 -9.04 -23.54
CA GLY A 570 9.60 -8.31 -23.60
C GLY A 570 9.52 -6.83 -23.21
N LYS A 571 8.56 -6.50 -22.34
CA LYS A 571 8.29 -5.12 -21.92
C LYS A 571 9.54 -4.41 -21.40
N LYS A 572 9.85 -3.28 -22.02
CA LYS A 572 10.79 -2.29 -21.48
C LYS A 572 10.02 -1.24 -20.69
N ASN A 573 10.53 -0.86 -19.56
CA ASN A 573 9.98 0.23 -18.75
C ASN A 573 11.10 0.86 -17.92
N ILE A 574 11.65 1.96 -18.40
CA ILE A 574 12.73 2.70 -17.71
C ILE A 574 12.29 3.20 -16.32
N PHE A 575 11.01 3.41 -16.10
CA PHE A 575 10.48 3.94 -14.87
C PHE A 575 10.30 2.89 -13.78
N SER A 576 10.20 1.61 -14.15
CA SER A 576 9.87 0.53 -13.23
C SER A 576 10.86 0.45 -12.07
N GLY A 577 10.35 0.62 -10.83
CA GLY A 577 11.15 0.61 -9.60
C GLY A 577 12.04 1.82 -9.39
N ARG A 578 12.12 2.75 -10.34
CA ARG A 578 12.90 3.98 -10.23
C ARG A 578 12.07 5.14 -9.72
N ILE A 579 12.73 6.14 -9.19
CA ILE A 579 12.09 7.40 -8.77
C ILE A 579 11.99 8.31 -9.99
N LEU A 580 10.82 8.91 -10.20
CA LEU A 580 10.68 10.03 -11.13
C LEU A 580 10.96 11.33 -10.41
N GLU A 581 11.98 12.05 -10.86
CA GLU A 581 12.24 13.42 -10.48
C GLU A 581 11.80 14.33 -11.62
N ILE A 582 10.88 15.26 -11.37
CA ILE A 582 10.29 16.14 -12.40
C ILE A 582 10.72 17.57 -12.14
N GLU A 583 11.26 18.25 -13.16
CA GLU A 583 11.68 19.65 -13.11
C GLU A 583 11.29 20.43 -14.38
N GLY A 584 11.48 21.75 -14.34
CA GLY A 584 11.22 22.64 -15.47
C GLY A 584 9.90 23.39 -15.38
N LEU A 585 9.09 23.14 -14.35
CA LEU A 585 7.81 23.80 -14.09
C LEU A 585 7.75 24.31 -12.63
N PRO A 586 8.72 25.16 -12.20
CA PRO A 586 8.93 25.43 -10.77
C PRO A 586 7.81 26.29 -10.13
N ASP A 587 7.00 26.97 -10.91
CA ASP A 587 5.93 27.88 -10.44
C ASP A 587 4.54 27.23 -10.45
N LEU A 588 4.44 25.92 -10.73
CA LEU A 588 3.17 25.20 -10.59
C LEU A 588 2.64 25.31 -9.16
N LYS A 589 1.34 25.43 -9.03
CA LYS A 589 0.68 25.21 -7.74
C LYS A 589 0.88 23.76 -7.28
N VAL A 590 0.91 23.52 -5.96
CA VAL A 590 1.16 22.19 -5.45
C VAL A 590 0.11 21.17 -5.90
N GLU A 591 -1.17 21.58 -6.00
CA GLU A 591 -2.23 20.74 -6.56
C GLU A 591 -1.99 20.36 -8.03
N GLN A 592 -1.35 21.22 -8.82
CA GLN A 592 -0.94 20.93 -10.19
C GLN A 592 0.27 19.96 -10.22
N ALA A 593 1.24 20.19 -9.35
CA ALA A 593 2.38 19.29 -9.21
C ALA A 593 1.96 17.88 -8.77
N PHE A 594 0.90 17.80 -7.97
CA PHE A 594 0.33 16.49 -7.58
C PHE A 594 -0.20 15.71 -8.79
N GLU A 595 -0.85 16.35 -9.76
CA GLU A 595 -1.31 15.68 -10.99
C GLU A 595 -0.15 15.00 -11.73
N LEU A 596 1.01 15.67 -11.84
CA LEU A 596 2.21 15.09 -12.45
C LEU A 596 2.78 13.92 -11.62
N SER A 597 2.85 14.07 -10.29
CA SER A 597 3.44 13.05 -9.43
C SER A 597 2.55 11.82 -9.31
N ASP A 598 1.24 11.99 -9.26
CA ASP A 598 0.25 10.92 -9.07
C ASP A 598 0.30 9.90 -10.21
N ALA A 599 0.39 10.37 -11.45
CA ALA A 599 0.46 9.53 -12.63
C ALA A 599 1.72 8.62 -12.70
N SER A 600 2.75 8.91 -11.94
CA SER A 600 3.95 8.05 -11.84
C SER A 600 3.63 6.64 -11.36
N ALA A 601 2.51 6.47 -10.65
CA ALA A 601 2.00 5.16 -10.22
C ALA A 601 1.73 4.22 -11.38
N GLU A 602 1.26 4.75 -12.51
CA GLU A 602 0.92 3.96 -13.71
C GLU A 602 2.16 3.48 -14.47
N ARG A 603 3.31 4.06 -14.21
CA ARG A 603 4.60 3.68 -14.77
C ARG A 603 5.34 2.67 -13.90
N SER A 604 4.71 2.15 -12.84
CA SER A 604 5.35 1.30 -11.82
C SER A 604 6.58 1.97 -11.17
N ALA A 605 6.60 3.29 -11.09
CA ALA A 605 7.67 4.04 -10.43
C ALA A 605 7.71 3.73 -8.93
N GLY A 606 8.91 3.63 -8.37
CA GLY A 606 9.13 3.41 -6.95
C GLY A 606 8.77 4.61 -6.08
N GLY A 607 8.93 5.82 -6.62
CA GLY A 607 8.59 7.09 -5.98
C GLY A 607 8.51 8.22 -7.00
N CYS A 608 8.11 9.41 -6.57
CA CYS A 608 8.12 10.61 -7.41
C CYS A 608 8.27 11.86 -6.55
N THR A 609 8.98 12.86 -7.06
CA THR A 609 9.03 14.21 -6.50
C THR A 609 9.05 15.25 -7.62
N VAL A 610 8.55 16.46 -7.34
CA VAL A 610 8.47 17.56 -8.30
C VAL A 610 9.23 18.76 -7.74
N HIS A 611 10.19 19.28 -8.49
CA HIS A 611 10.93 20.46 -8.10
C HIS A 611 10.10 21.73 -8.29
N LEU A 612 9.76 22.37 -7.19
CA LEU A 612 9.01 23.64 -7.14
C LEU A 612 9.83 24.75 -6.48
N ASN A 613 9.48 25.98 -6.79
CA ASN A 613 9.92 27.16 -6.03
C ASN A 613 9.26 27.19 -4.65
N LYS A 614 9.83 27.95 -3.71
CA LYS A 614 9.31 28.03 -2.34
C LYS A 614 7.98 28.79 -2.24
N GLU A 615 7.73 29.74 -3.14
CA GLU A 615 6.54 30.61 -3.10
C GLU A 615 5.22 29.82 -3.22
N PRO A 616 5.03 28.91 -4.22
CA PRO A 616 3.85 28.04 -4.27
C PRO A 616 3.69 27.16 -3.03
N ILE A 617 4.80 26.67 -2.47
CA ILE A 617 4.78 25.82 -1.28
C ILE A 617 4.35 26.60 -0.05
N ILE A 618 4.87 27.83 0.14
CA ILE A 618 4.48 28.69 1.25
C ILE A 618 2.99 29.04 1.18
N GLU A 619 2.49 29.43 0.01
CA GLU A 619 1.06 29.71 -0.20
C GLU A 619 0.20 28.50 0.19
N TYR A 620 0.59 27.33 -0.27
CA TYR A 620 -0.09 26.07 0.02
C TYR A 620 -0.10 25.71 1.50
N MET A 621 1.05 25.82 2.17
CA MET A 621 1.16 25.51 3.60
C MET A 621 0.37 26.49 4.47
N ARG A 622 0.34 27.79 4.15
CA ARG A 622 -0.51 28.76 4.86
C ARG A 622 -1.98 28.39 4.77
N SER A 623 -2.44 28.07 3.58
CA SER A 623 -3.80 27.58 3.34
C SER A 623 -4.10 26.32 4.18
N ASN A 624 -3.17 25.36 4.22
CA ASN A 624 -3.37 24.09 4.88
C ASN A 624 -3.26 24.16 6.41
N ILE A 625 -2.56 25.13 6.97
CA ILE A 625 -2.62 25.42 8.41
C ILE A 625 -4.07 25.77 8.80
N THR A 626 -4.75 26.60 8.02
CA THR A 626 -6.17 26.90 8.22
C THR A 626 -7.04 25.65 8.11
N LEU A 627 -6.79 24.80 7.12
CA LEU A 627 -7.50 23.52 6.97
C LEU A 627 -7.31 22.63 8.20
N MET A 628 -6.08 22.47 8.70
CA MET A 628 -5.81 21.63 9.86
C MET A 628 -6.47 22.16 11.13
N LYS A 629 -6.50 23.47 11.34
CA LYS A 629 -7.27 24.08 12.45
C LYS A 629 -8.77 23.80 12.30
N TRP A 630 -9.30 23.92 11.08
CA TRP A 630 -10.68 23.53 10.78
C TRP A 630 -10.94 22.04 11.08
N MET A 631 -10.01 21.15 10.74
CA MET A 631 -10.11 19.72 11.04
C MET A 631 -10.16 19.47 12.54
N ILE A 632 -9.33 20.15 13.33
CA ILE A 632 -9.33 20.05 14.80
C ILE A 632 -10.70 20.48 15.34
N ALA A 633 -11.21 21.66 14.92
CA ALA A 633 -12.51 22.17 15.36
C ALA A 633 -13.67 21.21 15.00
N ASN A 634 -13.53 20.43 13.93
CA ASN A 634 -14.52 19.47 13.48
C ASN A 634 -14.29 18.03 14.00
N GLY A 635 -13.34 17.82 14.92
CA GLY A 635 -13.14 16.56 15.62
C GLY A 635 -12.57 15.43 14.77
N TYR A 636 -11.67 15.74 13.84
CA TYR A 636 -10.93 14.73 13.08
C TYR A 636 -9.81 14.07 13.89
N GLU A 637 -9.33 14.77 14.89
CA GLU A 637 -8.30 14.34 15.82
C GLU A 637 -8.28 15.27 17.04
N ASP A 638 -7.66 14.88 18.14
CA ASP A 638 -7.63 15.58 19.42
C ASP A 638 -6.58 16.71 19.53
N ALA A 639 -6.12 17.24 18.41
CA ALA A 639 -5.11 18.29 18.25
C ALA A 639 -3.65 17.87 18.53
N ARG A 640 -3.37 16.68 19.02
CA ARG A 640 -1.98 16.26 19.30
C ARG A 640 -1.14 16.17 18.04
N THR A 641 -1.60 15.43 17.05
CA THR A 641 -0.88 15.20 15.78
C THR A 641 -0.98 16.38 14.84
N LEU A 642 -2.20 16.88 14.59
CA LEU A 642 -2.41 18.05 13.73
C LEU A 642 -1.77 19.31 14.33
N GLY A 643 -1.80 19.50 15.65
CA GLY A 643 -1.15 20.62 16.30
C GLY A 643 0.37 20.61 16.13
N ARG A 644 1.03 19.45 16.26
CA ARG A 644 2.47 19.32 15.96
C ARG A 644 2.76 19.63 14.50
N ARG A 645 1.93 19.16 13.57
CA ARG A 645 2.08 19.39 12.14
C ARG A 645 1.92 20.89 11.78
N ILE A 646 0.95 21.58 12.40
CA ILE A 646 0.77 23.04 12.24
C ILE A 646 2.05 23.78 12.67
N LYS A 647 2.57 23.50 13.87
CA LYS A 647 3.80 24.11 14.37
C LYS A 647 5.02 23.83 13.47
N ALA A 648 5.14 22.62 12.93
CA ALA A 648 6.19 22.27 11.99
C ALA A 648 6.08 23.06 10.67
N MET A 649 4.87 23.26 10.14
CA MET A 649 4.64 24.08 8.95
C MET A 649 4.93 25.57 9.20
N GLU A 650 4.50 26.11 10.34
CA GLU A 650 4.79 27.50 10.74
C GLU A 650 6.30 27.72 10.89
N ALA A 651 7.01 26.79 11.51
CA ALA A 651 8.47 26.86 11.64
C ALA A 651 9.16 26.82 10.26
N TRP A 652 8.70 25.97 9.35
CA TRP A 652 9.25 25.91 8.00
C TRP A 652 8.99 27.19 7.22
N ILE A 653 7.77 27.76 7.28
CA ILE A 653 7.40 29.03 6.64
C ILE A 653 8.25 30.18 7.17
N ALA A 654 8.60 30.18 8.45
CA ALA A 654 9.45 31.21 9.05
C ALA A 654 10.90 31.21 8.50
N ASN A 655 11.40 30.04 8.09
CA ASN A 655 12.73 29.87 7.49
C ASN A 655 12.71 28.82 6.37
N PRO A 656 12.14 29.15 5.20
CA PRO A 656 11.92 28.20 4.14
C PRO A 656 13.23 27.78 3.47
N GLN A 657 13.55 26.49 3.59
CA GLN A 657 14.73 25.87 2.97
C GLN A 657 14.26 24.68 2.13
N LEU A 658 14.70 24.62 0.87
CA LEU A 658 14.44 23.50 -0.03
C LEU A 658 15.76 22.87 -0.45
N LEU A 659 15.77 21.55 -0.51
CA LEU A 659 16.84 20.79 -1.10
C LEU A 659 16.90 21.00 -2.61
N LYS A 660 18.10 20.87 -3.17
CA LYS A 660 18.35 20.93 -4.61
C LYS A 660 19.25 19.80 -5.03
N ALA A 661 19.04 19.26 -6.22
CA ALA A 661 19.96 18.33 -6.84
C ALA A 661 21.31 19.03 -7.10
N ASP A 662 22.39 18.26 -7.02
CA ASP A 662 23.72 18.73 -7.45
C ASP A 662 23.74 18.81 -8.97
N ALA A 663 24.56 19.72 -9.51
CA ALA A 663 24.65 19.95 -10.96
C ALA A 663 25.07 18.71 -11.76
N ASN A 664 25.87 17.82 -11.14
CA ASN A 664 26.37 16.58 -11.72
C ASN A 664 25.70 15.34 -11.08
N ALA A 665 24.44 15.48 -10.65
CA ALA A 665 23.69 14.37 -10.04
C ALA A 665 23.59 13.16 -11.00
N ASP A 666 23.59 11.97 -10.39
CA ASP A 666 23.55 10.72 -11.12
C ASP A 666 22.11 10.28 -11.37
N TYR A 667 21.72 10.26 -12.65
CA TYR A 667 20.42 9.75 -13.09
C TYR A 667 20.62 8.53 -14.00
N ALA A 668 19.74 7.55 -13.86
CA ALA A 668 19.71 6.38 -14.77
C ALA A 668 19.36 6.80 -16.18
N GLU A 669 18.53 7.84 -16.34
CA GLU A 669 18.15 8.43 -17.62
C GLU A 669 17.66 9.88 -17.39
N ILE A 670 17.83 10.71 -18.41
CA ILE A 670 17.28 12.06 -18.47
C ILE A 670 16.41 12.16 -19.70
N ILE A 671 15.11 12.42 -19.53
CA ILE A 671 14.15 12.59 -20.61
C ILE A 671 13.75 14.07 -20.66
N GLU A 672 14.22 14.77 -21.69
CA GLU A 672 13.84 16.15 -21.94
C GLU A 672 12.59 16.20 -22.82
N ILE A 673 11.61 17.02 -22.44
CA ILE A 673 10.34 17.20 -23.14
C ILE A 673 10.18 18.68 -23.45
N ASP A 674 10.20 19.04 -24.74
CA ASP A 674 9.92 20.40 -25.18
C ASP A 674 8.40 20.59 -25.33
N ILE A 675 7.83 21.33 -24.41
CA ILE A 675 6.39 21.63 -24.38
C ILE A 675 5.96 22.43 -25.63
N ASN A 676 6.87 23.21 -26.24
CA ASN A 676 6.58 23.93 -27.46
C ASN A 676 6.26 23.01 -28.64
N GLU A 677 6.70 21.76 -28.62
CA GLU A 677 6.42 20.76 -29.64
C GLU A 677 5.05 20.07 -29.49
N ILE A 678 4.43 20.18 -28.31
CA ILE A 678 3.12 19.59 -28.02
C ILE A 678 2.04 20.56 -28.49
N LYS A 679 1.49 20.31 -29.69
CA LYS A 679 0.52 21.22 -30.35
C LYS A 679 -0.93 20.76 -30.21
N GLU A 680 -1.18 19.56 -29.79
CA GLU A 680 -2.50 18.99 -29.59
C GLU A 680 -2.54 18.08 -28.37
N PRO A 681 -3.71 17.87 -27.73
CA PRO A 681 -3.86 16.99 -26.58
C PRO A 681 -3.37 15.57 -26.86
N ILE A 682 -2.91 14.91 -25.79
CA ILE A 682 -2.44 13.53 -25.80
C ILE A 682 -3.36 12.69 -24.90
N LEU A 683 -3.98 11.67 -25.48
CA LEU A 683 -4.87 10.76 -24.74
C LEU A 683 -4.21 9.40 -24.55
N ALA A 684 -4.45 8.75 -23.42
CA ALA A 684 -4.18 7.32 -23.28
C ALA A 684 -5.34 6.53 -23.88
N CYS A 685 -5.01 5.55 -24.73
CA CYS A 685 -5.98 4.71 -25.43
C CYS A 685 -6.49 3.56 -24.54
N PRO A 686 -7.60 2.91 -24.92
CA PRO A 686 -8.19 1.85 -24.12
C PRO A 686 -7.24 0.72 -23.76
N ASN A 687 -7.38 0.28 -22.49
CA ASN A 687 -6.77 -0.85 -21.83
C ASN A 687 -5.29 -0.70 -21.45
N ASP A 688 -4.65 0.43 -21.71
CA ASP A 688 -3.27 0.69 -21.26
C ASP A 688 -3.00 2.20 -21.08
N PRO A 689 -2.60 2.67 -19.88
CA PRO A 689 -2.28 4.08 -19.67
C PRO A 689 -0.96 4.53 -20.35
N ASP A 690 -0.16 3.60 -20.88
CA ASP A 690 1.05 3.89 -21.66
C ASP A 690 0.79 3.96 -23.18
N ASP A 691 -0.35 3.43 -23.66
CA ASP A 691 -0.73 3.51 -25.09
C ASP A 691 -1.30 4.90 -25.40
N VAL A 692 -0.42 5.85 -25.63
CA VAL A 692 -0.76 7.27 -25.82
C VAL A 692 -0.75 7.68 -27.27
N LYS A 693 -1.75 8.49 -27.67
CA LYS A 693 -1.92 9.04 -29.01
C LYS A 693 -2.30 10.51 -28.99
N PHE A 694 -1.98 11.21 -30.05
CA PHE A 694 -2.45 12.57 -30.25
C PHE A 694 -3.96 12.61 -30.54
N LEU A 695 -4.60 13.72 -30.22
CA LEU A 695 -6.03 13.93 -30.43
C LEU A 695 -6.44 13.65 -31.87
N SER A 696 -5.67 14.09 -32.86
CA SER A 696 -5.94 13.88 -34.30
C SER A 696 -6.03 12.42 -34.69
N GLU A 697 -5.35 11.51 -34.00
CA GLU A 697 -5.32 10.08 -34.30
C GLU A 697 -6.59 9.35 -33.79
N VAL A 698 -7.33 9.92 -32.84
CA VAL A 698 -8.50 9.32 -32.19
C VAL A 698 -9.77 10.16 -32.34
N SER A 699 -9.70 11.32 -32.98
CA SER A 699 -10.84 12.20 -33.27
C SER A 699 -11.98 11.44 -33.96
N GLY A 700 -13.22 11.80 -33.63
CA GLY A 700 -14.43 11.21 -34.20
C GLY A 700 -14.87 9.92 -33.52
N THR A 701 -14.06 9.32 -32.63
CA THR A 701 -14.46 8.12 -31.88
C THR A 701 -15.72 8.42 -31.06
N LYS A 702 -16.77 7.65 -31.26
CA LYS A 702 -18.04 7.77 -30.52
C LYS A 702 -17.83 7.52 -29.05
N ILE A 703 -18.40 8.36 -28.19
CA ILE A 703 -18.34 8.25 -26.75
C ILE A 703 -19.76 8.06 -26.18
N ASP A 704 -19.93 7.04 -25.36
CA ASP A 704 -21.18 6.70 -24.68
C ASP A 704 -21.26 7.31 -23.27
N GLU A 705 -20.14 7.28 -22.54
CA GLU A 705 -20.07 7.75 -21.15
C GLU A 705 -18.81 8.60 -20.93
N VAL A 706 -18.90 9.54 -19.97
CA VAL A 706 -17.76 10.37 -19.56
C VAL A 706 -17.69 10.41 -18.03
N PHE A 707 -16.49 10.28 -17.49
CA PHE A 707 -16.23 10.42 -16.06
C PHE A 707 -15.24 11.53 -15.77
N ILE A 708 -15.65 12.49 -14.95
CA ILE A 708 -14.79 13.56 -14.40
C ILE A 708 -14.70 13.37 -12.89
N GLY A 709 -13.52 12.99 -12.43
CA GLY A 709 -13.25 12.65 -11.04
C GLY A 709 -11.86 12.01 -10.92
N SER A 710 -11.53 11.46 -9.79
CA SER A 710 -10.27 10.80 -9.40
C SER A 710 -9.30 11.67 -8.59
N CYS A 711 -8.25 11.02 -8.03
CA CYS A 711 -7.18 11.69 -7.29
C CYS A 711 -6.41 12.75 -8.11
N MET A 712 -6.33 12.58 -9.44
CA MET A 712 -5.67 13.55 -10.33
C MET A 712 -6.48 14.82 -10.57
N THR A 713 -7.72 14.91 -10.09
CA THR A 713 -8.56 16.09 -10.27
C THR A 713 -8.48 17.05 -9.09
N ASN A 714 -8.70 18.30 -9.35
CA ASN A 714 -8.84 19.37 -8.37
C ASN A 714 -9.99 20.29 -8.78
N ILE A 715 -10.35 21.24 -7.95
CA ILE A 715 -11.50 22.13 -8.16
C ILE A 715 -11.49 22.86 -9.52
N GLY A 716 -10.30 23.21 -10.02
CA GLY A 716 -10.14 23.87 -11.32
C GLY A 716 -10.67 23.03 -12.48
N HIS A 717 -10.48 21.73 -12.46
CA HIS A 717 -10.99 20.81 -13.47
C HIS A 717 -12.52 20.79 -13.55
N PHE A 718 -13.18 20.81 -12.38
CA PHE A 718 -14.66 20.82 -12.32
C PHE A 718 -15.23 22.18 -12.75
N ARG A 719 -14.56 23.29 -12.41
CA ARG A 719 -14.92 24.62 -12.91
C ARG A 719 -14.75 24.70 -14.42
N ALA A 720 -13.63 24.16 -14.96
CA ALA A 720 -13.38 24.13 -16.39
C ALA A 720 -14.47 23.34 -17.13
N ALA A 721 -14.78 22.13 -16.66
CA ALA A 721 -15.87 21.32 -17.20
C ALA A 721 -17.23 22.04 -17.11
N GLY A 722 -17.51 22.68 -15.98
CA GLY A 722 -18.74 23.46 -15.79
C GLY A 722 -18.83 24.65 -16.74
N LYS A 723 -17.73 25.34 -17.05
CA LYS A 723 -17.71 26.45 -18.03
C LYS A 723 -17.97 25.95 -19.46
N VAL A 724 -17.42 24.80 -19.85
CA VAL A 724 -17.71 24.18 -21.17
C VAL A 724 -19.18 23.79 -21.28
N LEU A 725 -19.79 23.30 -20.21
CA LEU A 725 -21.17 22.77 -20.17
C LEU A 725 -22.20 23.82 -19.73
N GLU A 726 -21.80 25.06 -19.46
CA GLU A 726 -22.69 26.14 -19.03
C GLU A 726 -23.80 26.37 -20.06
N GLY A 727 -25.06 26.39 -19.61
CA GLY A 727 -26.23 26.58 -20.45
C GLY A 727 -26.66 25.35 -21.26
N LYS A 728 -25.99 24.21 -21.13
CA LYS A 728 -26.39 22.96 -21.77
C LYS A 728 -27.33 22.18 -20.87
N THR A 729 -28.38 21.58 -21.47
CA THR A 729 -29.39 20.81 -20.73
C THR A 729 -29.50 19.38 -21.19
N ASP A 730 -29.19 19.12 -22.46
CA ASP A 730 -29.24 17.78 -23.08
C ASP A 730 -27.89 17.50 -23.74
N ILE A 731 -27.16 16.55 -23.17
CA ILE A 731 -25.92 16.05 -23.75
C ILE A 731 -26.06 14.58 -24.17
N PRO A 732 -25.42 14.16 -25.27
CA PRO A 732 -25.64 12.83 -25.84
C PRO A 732 -24.98 11.70 -25.01
N THR A 733 -24.15 12.03 -24.01
CA THR A 733 -23.42 11.07 -23.20
C THR A 733 -23.97 11.00 -21.79
N ARG A 734 -23.74 9.85 -21.13
CA ARG A 734 -23.94 9.75 -19.68
C ARG A 734 -22.71 10.34 -18.97
N LEU A 735 -22.92 11.44 -18.27
CA LEU A 735 -21.85 12.12 -17.55
C LEU A 735 -21.87 11.77 -16.06
N TRP A 736 -20.71 11.39 -15.53
CA TRP A 736 -20.46 11.12 -14.12
C TRP A 736 -19.51 12.18 -13.56
N ILE A 737 -19.88 12.76 -12.41
CA ILE A 737 -19.10 13.77 -11.71
C ILE A 737 -18.85 13.28 -10.28
N ALA A 738 -17.57 13.12 -9.90
CA ALA A 738 -17.16 12.77 -8.56
C ALA A 738 -16.02 13.69 -8.10
N PRO A 739 -16.32 14.77 -7.34
CA PRO A 739 -15.27 15.64 -6.80
C PRO A 739 -14.29 14.86 -5.90
N PRO A 740 -13.00 15.24 -5.85
CA PRO A 740 -12.02 14.49 -5.07
C PRO A 740 -12.29 14.58 -3.56
N THR A 741 -12.80 15.72 -3.07
CA THR A 741 -13.10 15.89 -1.65
C THR A 741 -14.46 16.57 -1.42
N LYS A 742 -14.99 16.40 -0.22
CA LYS A 742 -16.19 17.14 0.19
C LYS A 742 -15.97 18.67 0.19
N MET A 743 -14.74 19.13 0.38
CA MET A 743 -14.39 20.55 0.34
C MET A 743 -14.56 21.11 -1.08
N ASP A 744 -14.09 20.34 -2.10
CA ASP A 744 -14.34 20.67 -3.51
C ASP A 744 -15.84 20.70 -3.80
N ALA A 745 -16.59 19.71 -3.33
CA ALA A 745 -18.05 19.64 -3.52
C ALA A 745 -18.77 20.84 -2.87
N MET A 746 -18.37 21.25 -1.66
CA MET A 746 -18.93 22.40 -0.96
C MET A 746 -18.70 23.69 -1.75
N VAL A 747 -17.45 23.97 -2.13
CA VAL A 747 -17.11 25.20 -2.85
C VAL A 747 -17.75 25.24 -4.24
N LEU A 748 -17.77 24.11 -4.97
CA LEU A 748 -18.46 24.02 -6.27
C LEU A 748 -19.97 24.23 -6.14
N THR A 749 -20.58 23.84 -5.02
CA THR A 749 -21.99 24.10 -4.73
C THR A 749 -22.23 25.58 -4.47
N GLU A 750 -21.42 26.21 -3.62
CA GLU A 750 -21.48 27.65 -3.32
C GLU A 750 -21.28 28.50 -4.57
N GLU A 751 -20.39 28.10 -5.48
CA GLU A 751 -20.13 28.78 -6.75
C GLU A 751 -21.18 28.47 -7.85
N GLY A 752 -22.13 27.56 -7.61
CA GLY A 752 -23.21 27.21 -8.54
C GLY A 752 -22.87 26.15 -9.59
N TYR A 753 -21.65 25.59 -9.59
CA TYR A 753 -21.24 24.58 -10.58
C TYR A 753 -22.01 23.26 -10.47
N TYR A 754 -22.44 22.88 -9.27
CA TYR A 754 -23.30 21.70 -9.11
C TYR A 754 -24.64 21.86 -9.86
N GLY A 755 -25.21 23.06 -9.85
CA GLY A 755 -26.41 23.40 -10.63
C GLY A 755 -26.17 23.34 -12.14
N ILE A 756 -25.02 23.86 -12.60
CA ILE A 756 -24.62 23.82 -14.03
C ILE A 756 -24.47 22.38 -14.49
N LEU A 757 -23.69 21.57 -13.79
CA LEU A 757 -23.43 20.17 -14.13
C LEU A 757 -24.70 19.31 -14.02
N GLY A 758 -25.51 19.51 -12.98
CA GLY A 758 -26.77 18.77 -12.79
C GLY A 758 -27.80 19.01 -13.89
N ARG A 759 -27.86 20.22 -14.48
CA ARG A 759 -28.76 20.54 -15.60
C ARG A 759 -28.46 19.74 -16.88
N THR A 760 -27.23 19.25 -17.05
CA THR A 760 -26.87 18.36 -18.17
C THR A 760 -27.37 16.93 -17.99
N GLY A 761 -28.01 16.61 -16.87
CA GLY A 761 -28.34 15.23 -16.50
C GLY A 761 -27.17 14.47 -15.90
N ALA A 762 -26.08 15.15 -15.52
CA ALA A 762 -24.91 14.53 -14.93
C ALA A 762 -25.28 13.82 -13.61
N ARG A 763 -24.74 12.63 -13.42
CA ARG A 763 -24.81 11.88 -12.18
C ARG A 763 -23.75 12.42 -11.23
N MET A 764 -24.22 13.10 -10.18
CA MET A 764 -23.38 13.63 -9.12
C MET A 764 -23.13 12.57 -8.07
N GLU A 765 -21.88 12.11 -7.95
CA GLU A 765 -21.48 11.06 -7.01
C GLU A 765 -20.88 11.65 -5.73
N ALA A 766 -20.90 10.86 -4.66
CA ALA A 766 -20.18 11.22 -3.44
C ALA A 766 -18.67 11.35 -3.71
N PRO A 767 -17.98 12.29 -3.06
CA PRO A 767 -16.53 12.40 -3.18
C PRO A 767 -15.81 11.09 -2.84
N GLY A 768 -14.92 10.65 -3.71
CA GLY A 768 -14.18 9.39 -3.52
C GLY A 768 -13.77 8.70 -4.79
N CYS A 769 -13.42 7.42 -4.67
CA CYS A 769 -12.82 6.58 -5.72
C CYS A 769 -13.77 5.53 -6.31
N SER A 770 -15.06 5.53 -5.97
CA SER A 770 -15.96 4.40 -6.28
C SER A 770 -16.00 4.01 -7.76
N LEU A 771 -16.24 4.96 -8.67
CA LEU A 771 -16.27 4.70 -10.11
C LEU A 771 -14.87 4.51 -10.68
N CYS A 772 -13.88 5.31 -10.27
CA CYS A 772 -12.49 5.18 -10.73
C CYS A 772 -11.92 3.78 -10.43
N MET A 773 -12.37 3.16 -9.36
CA MET A 773 -11.98 1.80 -8.97
C MET A 773 -12.91 0.71 -9.53
N GLY A 774 -14.13 1.06 -9.94
CA GLY A 774 -15.15 0.10 -10.38
C GLY A 774 -15.67 -0.81 -9.26
N ASN A 775 -15.50 -0.41 -8.01
CA ASN A 775 -15.85 -1.24 -6.85
C ASN A 775 -17.36 -1.15 -6.48
N GLN A 776 -17.92 0.06 -6.52
CA GLN A 776 -19.28 0.34 -6.05
C GLN A 776 -20.17 0.92 -7.13
N ALA A 777 -19.58 1.60 -8.11
CA ALA A 777 -20.25 2.09 -9.32
C ALA A 777 -19.46 1.66 -10.54
N SER A 778 -20.14 1.38 -11.65
CA SER A 778 -19.49 1.00 -12.91
C SER A 778 -20.28 1.51 -14.11
N MET A 779 -19.55 1.73 -15.20
CA MET A 779 -20.10 2.09 -16.50
C MET A 779 -20.87 0.91 -17.11
N ARG A 780 -21.72 1.22 -18.06
CA ARG A 780 -22.48 0.21 -18.83
C ARG A 780 -21.52 -0.74 -19.57
N LYS A 781 -21.88 -2.02 -19.58
CA LYS A 781 -21.14 -3.04 -20.33
C LYS A 781 -20.91 -2.63 -21.78
N GLY A 782 -19.67 -2.73 -22.25
CA GLY A 782 -19.28 -2.42 -23.61
C GLY A 782 -19.26 -0.93 -23.98
N ALA A 783 -19.39 -0.02 -22.98
CA ALA A 783 -19.35 1.42 -23.24
C ALA A 783 -17.94 1.88 -23.66
N THR A 784 -17.91 2.82 -24.61
CA THR A 784 -16.72 3.60 -24.90
C THR A 784 -16.77 4.93 -24.16
N ALA A 785 -15.71 5.25 -23.41
CA ALA A 785 -15.74 6.38 -22.50
C ALA A 785 -14.47 7.23 -22.57
N VAL A 786 -14.60 8.50 -22.16
CA VAL A 786 -13.45 9.36 -21.81
C VAL A 786 -13.47 9.61 -20.31
N SER A 787 -12.32 9.54 -19.68
CA SER A 787 -12.20 9.64 -18.23
C SER A 787 -11.00 10.45 -17.79
N THR A 788 -11.15 11.17 -16.68
CA THR A 788 -10.05 11.81 -15.96
C THR A 788 -9.39 10.88 -14.94
N SER A 789 -9.81 9.62 -14.85
CA SER A 789 -9.19 8.64 -13.95
C SER A 789 -7.72 8.39 -14.30
N THR A 790 -7.00 7.73 -13.40
CA THR A 790 -5.58 7.43 -13.58
C THR A 790 -5.35 6.20 -14.43
N ARG A 791 -6.32 5.25 -14.43
CA ARG A 791 -6.20 3.91 -15.02
C ARG A 791 -7.35 3.59 -15.94
N ASN A 792 -7.02 2.83 -16.99
CA ASN A 792 -7.99 2.30 -17.95
C ASN A 792 -7.74 0.82 -18.27
N PHE A 793 -7.23 0.06 -17.32
CA PHE A 793 -7.05 -1.39 -17.48
C PHE A 793 -8.37 -2.09 -17.86
N PRO A 794 -8.32 -3.26 -18.51
CA PRO A 794 -9.51 -3.99 -18.91
C PRO A 794 -10.49 -4.17 -17.74
N ASN A 795 -11.75 -3.92 -17.99
CA ASN A 795 -12.86 -4.05 -17.01
C ASN A 795 -12.78 -3.13 -15.78
N ARG A 796 -11.87 -2.16 -15.74
CA ARG A 796 -11.65 -1.31 -14.57
C ARG A 796 -12.86 -0.43 -14.21
N LEU A 797 -13.44 0.25 -15.21
CA LEU A 797 -14.58 1.15 -15.01
C LEU A 797 -15.92 0.48 -15.32
N GLY A 798 -15.89 -0.74 -15.82
CA GLY A 798 -17.06 -1.53 -16.18
C GLY A 798 -16.68 -2.71 -17.08
N ILE A 799 -17.54 -3.70 -17.20
CA ILE A 799 -17.29 -4.90 -18.00
C ILE A 799 -17.18 -4.54 -19.49
N ASP A 800 -16.14 -5.01 -20.15
CA ASP A 800 -15.86 -4.81 -21.59
C ASP A 800 -15.81 -3.32 -22.00
N THR A 801 -15.51 -2.39 -21.09
CA THR A 801 -15.44 -0.96 -21.40
C THR A 801 -14.14 -0.59 -22.10
N ASN A 802 -14.23 0.36 -23.06
CA ASN A 802 -13.10 0.97 -23.74
C ASN A 802 -12.92 2.40 -23.23
N VAL A 803 -11.90 2.65 -22.42
CA VAL A 803 -11.74 3.91 -21.71
C VAL A 803 -10.50 4.68 -22.19
N TYR A 804 -10.71 5.87 -22.73
CA TYR A 804 -9.67 6.86 -23.01
C TYR A 804 -9.40 7.70 -21.77
N LEU A 805 -8.14 7.99 -21.49
CA LEU A 805 -7.76 8.91 -20.40
C LEU A 805 -7.36 10.28 -20.99
N ALA A 806 -8.03 11.31 -20.54
CA ALA A 806 -7.83 12.67 -21.03
C ALA A 806 -8.00 13.74 -19.93
N SER A 807 -7.76 15.01 -20.29
CA SER A 807 -8.03 16.15 -19.42
C SER A 807 -9.54 16.32 -19.14
N ALA A 808 -9.87 17.05 -18.08
CA ALA A 808 -11.26 17.37 -17.76
C ALA A 808 -11.90 18.26 -18.83
N GLU A 809 -11.13 19.18 -19.41
CA GLU A 809 -11.52 20.07 -20.50
C GLU A 809 -11.92 19.25 -21.74
N LEU A 810 -11.05 18.33 -22.17
CA LEU A 810 -11.36 17.46 -23.31
C LEU A 810 -12.52 16.51 -23.02
N SER A 811 -12.59 15.98 -21.81
CA SER A 811 -13.68 15.11 -21.35
C SER A 811 -15.03 15.85 -21.41
N ALA A 812 -15.09 17.11 -21.00
CA ALA A 812 -16.30 17.93 -21.06
C ALA A 812 -16.74 18.20 -22.51
N VAL A 813 -15.78 18.50 -23.41
CA VAL A 813 -16.08 18.67 -24.83
C VAL A 813 -16.55 17.37 -25.47
N ALA A 814 -15.92 16.24 -25.12
CA ALA A 814 -16.37 14.92 -25.60
C ALA A 814 -17.79 14.58 -25.09
N ALA A 815 -18.10 14.94 -23.84
CA ALA A 815 -19.46 14.77 -23.29
C ALA A 815 -20.50 15.56 -24.08
N LEU A 816 -20.17 16.80 -24.42
CA LEU A 816 -21.02 17.70 -25.19
C LEU A 816 -21.29 17.20 -26.61
N LEU A 817 -20.26 16.62 -27.28
CA LEU A 817 -20.35 16.20 -28.66
C LEU A 817 -20.76 14.74 -28.87
N GLY A 818 -20.68 13.90 -27.84
CA GLY A 818 -20.90 12.45 -27.95
C GLY A 818 -19.79 11.70 -28.69
N ARG A 819 -18.64 12.36 -28.88
CA ARG A 819 -17.45 11.81 -29.53
C ARG A 819 -16.20 12.60 -29.14
N ILE A 820 -15.04 12.01 -29.39
CA ILE A 820 -13.76 12.72 -29.24
C ILE A 820 -13.72 13.85 -30.30
N PRO A 821 -13.49 15.11 -29.90
CA PRO A 821 -13.51 16.25 -30.80
C PRO A 821 -12.32 16.25 -31.79
N THR A 822 -12.45 17.02 -32.84
CA THR A 822 -11.28 17.51 -33.62
C THR A 822 -10.57 18.61 -32.83
N MET A 823 -9.33 18.94 -33.20
CA MET A 823 -8.60 20.03 -32.55
C MET A 823 -9.32 21.36 -32.67
N GLN A 824 -9.94 21.65 -33.81
CA GLN A 824 -10.68 22.90 -33.99
C GLN A 824 -11.93 22.98 -33.10
N GLU A 825 -12.72 21.88 -33.05
CA GLU A 825 -13.91 21.82 -32.17
C GLU A 825 -13.53 21.99 -30.70
N TYR A 826 -12.40 21.39 -30.30
CA TYR A 826 -11.87 21.51 -28.96
C TYR A 826 -11.47 22.95 -28.61
N LEU A 827 -10.70 23.63 -29.50
CA LEU A 827 -10.29 24.99 -29.30
C LEU A 827 -11.47 26.00 -29.33
N ASP A 828 -12.48 25.74 -30.17
CA ASP A 828 -13.69 26.60 -30.22
C ASP A 828 -14.42 26.60 -28.85
N GLN A 829 -14.43 25.52 -28.14
CA GLN A 829 -15.04 25.44 -26.79
C GLN A 829 -14.14 26.06 -25.70
N LEU A 830 -12.84 26.05 -25.84
CA LEU A 830 -11.90 26.60 -24.86
C LEU A 830 -11.78 28.12 -24.89
N GLY A 831 -12.25 28.79 -25.93
CA GLY A 831 -12.16 30.26 -26.03
C GLY A 831 -12.82 30.97 -24.85
N SER A 832 -13.98 30.50 -24.41
CA SER A 832 -14.66 31.03 -23.21
C SER A 832 -13.91 30.71 -21.90
N LEU A 833 -13.22 29.60 -21.86
CA LEU A 833 -12.44 29.14 -20.72
C LEU A 833 -11.17 29.99 -20.55
N ASN A 834 -10.42 30.19 -21.65
CA ASN A 834 -9.20 31.01 -21.66
C ASN A 834 -9.43 32.44 -21.19
N ALA A 835 -10.57 33.05 -21.56
CA ALA A 835 -10.94 34.38 -21.14
C ALA A 835 -11.16 34.53 -19.63
N LYS A 836 -11.42 33.40 -18.93
CA LYS A 836 -11.69 33.33 -17.48
C LYS A 836 -10.70 32.45 -16.75
N ALA A 837 -9.54 32.15 -17.32
CA ALA A 837 -8.57 31.20 -16.78
C ALA A 837 -8.16 31.50 -15.33
N SER A 838 -7.97 32.79 -14.98
CA SER A 838 -7.60 33.22 -13.62
C SER A 838 -8.70 32.95 -12.58
N GLU A 839 -9.96 32.94 -13.01
CA GLU A 839 -11.11 32.61 -12.16
C GLU A 839 -11.30 31.11 -12.04
N VAL A 840 -11.19 30.39 -13.15
CA VAL A 840 -11.45 28.93 -13.25
C VAL A 840 -10.38 28.13 -12.52
N TYR A 841 -9.10 28.44 -12.79
CA TYR A 841 -7.96 27.66 -12.28
C TYR A 841 -7.36 28.19 -10.98
N ARG A 842 -8.11 29.02 -10.24
CA ARG A 842 -7.71 29.30 -8.86
C ARG A 842 -7.97 28.08 -7.98
N TYR A 843 -7.00 27.76 -7.13
CA TYR A 843 -7.12 26.64 -6.21
C TYR A 843 -7.78 27.04 -4.89
N MET A 844 -8.09 26.05 -4.04
CA MET A 844 -8.67 26.32 -2.72
C MET A 844 -7.60 26.86 -1.78
N ASN A 845 -7.68 28.15 -1.47
CA ASN A 845 -6.93 28.79 -0.41
C ASN A 845 -7.85 28.92 0.80
N PHE A 846 -7.78 27.96 1.73
CA PHE A 846 -8.68 27.85 2.89
C PHE A 846 -8.64 29.09 3.79
N ASP A 847 -7.47 29.75 3.90
CA ASP A 847 -7.29 31.01 4.61
C ASP A 847 -8.08 32.20 4.01
N LYS A 848 -8.56 32.06 2.77
CA LYS A 848 -9.38 33.03 2.06
C LYS A 848 -10.86 32.63 1.92
N ILE A 849 -11.23 31.46 2.39
CA ILE A 849 -12.60 30.94 2.34
C ILE A 849 -13.21 31.05 3.75
N LYS A 850 -14.22 31.92 3.94
CA LYS A 850 -14.80 32.22 5.24
C LYS A 850 -15.30 31.00 6.02
N SER A 851 -15.92 30.03 5.34
CA SER A 851 -16.40 28.79 5.98
C SER A 851 -15.29 27.97 6.63
N PHE A 852 -14.03 28.19 6.28
CA PHE A 852 -12.87 27.57 6.89
C PHE A 852 -12.12 28.52 7.83
N SER A 853 -11.83 29.75 7.41
CA SER A 853 -11.03 30.71 8.19
C SER A 853 -11.72 31.11 9.49
N ASP A 854 -13.03 31.43 9.46
CA ASP A 854 -13.78 31.81 10.65
C ASP A 854 -13.79 30.73 11.72
N VAL A 855 -13.84 29.45 11.30
CA VAL A 855 -13.76 28.30 12.21
C VAL A 855 -12.33 28.08 12.71
N ALA A 856 -11.35 28.19 11.84
CA ALA A 856 -9.94 28.05 12.17
C ALA A 856 -9.46 29.07 13.20
N ASP A 857 -9.98 30.31 13.14
CA ASP A 857 -9.65 31.40 14.08
C ASP A 857 -10.10 31.10 15.53
N THR A 858 -11.01 30.15 15.73
CA THR A 858 -11.44 29.71 17.07
C THR A 858 -10.48 28.70 17.71
N VAL A 859 -9.51 28.18 16.95
CA VAL A 859 -8.59 27.11 17.40
C VAL A 859 -7.23 27.69 17.77
N THR A 860 -6.84 27.50 19.02
CA THR A 860 -5.48 27.78 19.54
C THR A 860 -4.71 26.45 19.60
N VAL A 861 -3.50 26.42 19.01
CA VAL A 861 -2.63 25.23 18.94
C VAL A 861 -1.32 25.49 19.69
#